data_277d258ef0005a9a1f23170bfb2a65ad
#
_entry.id   277d258ef0005a9a1f23170bfb2a65ad
#
_cell.length_a   1.000
_cell.length_b   1.000
_cell.length_c   1.000
_cell.angle_alpha   90.00
_cell.angle_beta   90.00
_cell.angle_gamma   90.00
#
_symmetry.space_group_name_H-M   'P 1'
#
loop_
_entity.id
_entity.type
_entity.pdbx_description
1 polymer ?
#
loop_
_entity_poly.entity_id
_entity_poly.type
_entity_poly.pdbx_seq_one_letter_code
_entity_poly.pdbx_strand_id
1 'polypeptide(L)'
;MSEANMNNKTPFLGKMRSSGFKWLAIAAILAAFISAIYVNFGIRASVEANNRTIGIMIDYDELWRIADGNPDYSYTDMLKIAYEAGATAIEVRERILAEWQIAGDILVFSGGELEFYLNSGGGSSAGIVTADMGITPTKTYILTNDQLVYDQLFAMLDAKSRHPEPFAVPGFMCITAQLHSSERATLGMGFPIARLSEAAEMGYKIIPRIRNWEPLTIESMEEVLRWVAKIPNVAALGFNDQTVPGGGLDPLVQDMLAEAIEPLGKPLVSFEFYNQEGLPGIAARLDYDLIRVHSIGDGELRRYSEFQVAMDRYSLAATERNIRFIYLKFQDLASPGAFMTENIELLAGVHDGLIEAGLTIGNPEPIPNYKIGLLPKFLLGTGIIAAGGLLVAFAAEPFVKKKWYMPYRIVVMAGCLVWAAAMLIAPTLSRKLLSLAGAIVFPCLSALLVLTYRPKTRTTESGVKWTLHAIGQLLLISAMTFAGSMIISAILADTAFMQKLDSFFGVKISHMMPLIIVPGIMWLHDEDWYGIASGTAKSSVKYWQVIVGAVLLYAFNIYLRRTGNESPELVTGFELEVRQILNHILGVRPRTKEFLIGHPLMIVLMFYGYNINKFPLLMVGLIGQVSIINTYAHLHTPILISLLRTANGMWIGILIGVAAIIVLQWIIPRIRAFIVNHENAELKT
;
A
#
# COMPACT_ATOMS: atom_id res chain seq x y z
N MET A 1 22.39 19.73 45.23
CA MET A 1 22.37 18.50 46.07
C MET A 1 21.44 17.39 45.53
N SER A 2 21.12 17.30 44.25
CA SER A 2 20.18 16.27 43.69
C SER A 2 20.80 15.20 42.79
N GLU A 3 22.08 15.29 42.42
CA GLU A 3 22.72 14.33 41.51
C GLU A 3 23.24 13.05 42.21
N ALA A 4 23.42 13.06 43.52
CA ALA A 4 24.04 11.95 44.25
C ALA A 4 23.10 10.76 44.56
N ASN A 5 21.77 10.93 44.49
CA ASN A 5 20.82 9.93 44.94
C ASN A 5 20.21 9.05 43.83
N MET A 6 20.37 9.39 42.58
CA MET A 6 19.90 8.55 41.45
C MET A 6 20.76 7.28 41.22
N ASN A 7 21.87 7.21 41.93
CA ASN A 7 22.94 6.24 41.66
C ASN A 7 22.80 4.84 42.27
N ASN A 8 21.75 4.56 43.05
CA ASN A 8 21.60 3.29 43.71
C ASN A 8 20.33 2.49 43.39
N LYS A 9 19.55 2.89 42.37
CA LYS A 9 18.37 2.07 41.98
C LYS A 9 18.84 0.86 41.15
N THR A 10 18.60 -0.33 41.67
CA THR A 10 18.72 -1.55 40.87
C THR A 10 17.85 -1.42 39.62
N PRO A 11 18.35 -1.80 38.40
CA PRO A 11 17.57 -1.76 37.19
C PRO A 11 16.21 -2.46 37.37
N PHE A 12 15.15 -2.01 36.69
CA PHE A 12 13.80 -2.57 36.74
C PHE A 12 13.80 -4.10 36.61
N LEU A 13 14.54 -4.67 35.68
CA LEU A 13 14.73 -6.10 35.52
C LEU A 13 15.46 -6.73 36.71
N GLY A 14 16.32 -5.96 37.43
CA GLY A 14 16.99 -6.41 38.65
C GLY A 14 16.02 -6.48 39.85
N LYS A 15 15.12 -5.50 40.01
CA LYS A 15 14.09 -5.51 41.07
C LYS A 15 13.05 -6.62 40.85
N MET A 16 12.77 -7.01 39.60
CA MET A 16 11.98 -8.17 39.24
C MET A 16 12.73 -9.50 39.40
N ARG A 17 13.98 -9.48 39.92
CA ARG A 17 14.90 -10.64 39.96
C ARG A 17 14.33 -11.88 40.65
N SER A 18 13.35 -11.73 41.51
CA SER A 18 12.66 -12.84 42.25
C SER A 18 11.32 -13.26 41.60
N SER A 19 10.89 -12.63 40.50
CA SER A 19 9.59 -12.88 39.89
C SER A 19 9.70 -13.84 38.70
N GLY A 20 9.18 -15.06 38.83
CA GLY A 20 9.06 -16.01 37.73
C GLY A 20 8.26 -15.47 36.52
N PHE A 21 7.48 -14.39 36.73
CA PHE A 21 6.67 -13.75 35.68
C PHE A 21 7.55 -13.19 34.53
N LYS A 22 8.67 -12.52 34.83
CA LYS A 22 9.53 -11.97 33.79
C LYS A 22 10.10 -13.06 32.89
N TRP A 23 10.45 -14.21 33.45
CA TRP A 23 10.98 -15.32 32.68
C TRP A 23 9.92 -15.95 31.79
N LEU A 24 8.68 -16.07 32.29
CA LEU A 24 7.55 -16.52 31.49
C LEU A 24 7.25 -15.52 30.35
N ALA A 25 7.26 -14.20 30.62
CA ALA A 25 7.06 -13.19 29.61
C ALA A 25 8.18 -13.20 28.55
N ILE A 26 9.44 -13.30 28.97
CA ILE A 26 10.59 -13.42 28.07
C ILE A 26 10.47 -14.70 27.23
N ALA A 27 10.13 -15.84 27.84
CA ALA A 27 9.93 -17.10 27.13
C ALA A 27 8.80 -17.00 26.10
N ALA A 28 7.67 -16.34 26.44
CA ALA A 28 6.56 -16.10 25.52
C ALA A 28 6.97 -15.20 24.33
N ILE A 29 7.74 -14.13 24.58
CA ILE A 29 8.25 -13.25 23.54
C ILE A 29 9.24 -13.98 22.63
N LEU A 30 10.13 -14.82 23.19
CA LEU A 30 11.07 -15.63 22.44
C LEU A 30 10.34 -16.69 21.58
N ALA A 31 9.33 -17.37 22.13
CA ALA A 31 8.51 -18.32 21.38
C ALA A 31 7.77 -17.63 20.22
N ALA A 32 7.23 -16.44 20.47
CA ALA A 32 6.61 -15.61 19.43
C ALA A 32 7.62 -15.20 18.35
N PHE A 33 8.83 -14.81 18.74
CA PHE A 33 9.89 -14.42 17.80
C PHE A 33 10.36 -15.61 16.94
N ILE A 34 10.55 -16.78 17.53
CA ILE A 34 10.88 -18.01 16.80
C ILE A 34 9.76 -18.36 15.81
N SER A 35 8.50 -18.26 16.25
CA SER A 35 7.33 -18.45 15.39
C SER A 35 7.29 -17.40 14.26
N ALA A 36 7.68 -16.16 14.56
CA ALA A 36 7.75 -15.09 13.56
C ALA A 36 8.84 -15.34 12.50
N ILE A 37 10.00 -15.85 12.90
CA ILE A 37 11.07 -16.25 11.97
C ILE A 37 10.58 -17.37 11.04
N TYR A 38 9.93 -18.40 11.61
CA TYR A 38 9.36 -19.49 10.83
C TYR A 38 8.33 -18.98 9.79
N VAL A 39 7.39 -18.14 10.21
CA VAL A 39 6.36 -17.60 9.30
C VAL A 39 6.96 -16.71 8.23
N ASN A 40 7.81 -15.73 8.61
CA ASN A 40 8.34 -14.75 7.67
C ASN A 40 9.37 -15.34 6.69
N PHE A 41 10.28 -16.20 7.16
CA PHE A 41 11.38 -16.73 6.34
C PHE A 41 11.15 -18.17 5.85
N GLY A 42 10.45 -19.00 6.63
CA GLY A 42 10.14 -20.36 6.21
C GLY A 42 8.97 -20.42 5.22
N ILE A 43 7.97 -19.57 5.37
CA ILE A 43 6.75 -19.62 4.55
C ILE A 43 6.70 -18.42 3.60
N ARG A 44 6.54 -17.21 4.15
CA ARG A 44 6.30 -15.99 3.37
C ARG A 44 7.41 -15.72 2.36
N ALA A 45 8.67 -15.73 2.76
CA ALA A 45 9.80 -15.51 1.85
C ALA A 45 9.86 -16.52 0.72
N SER A 46 9.49 -17.79 0.98
CA SER A 46 9.41 -18.83 -0.06
C SER A 46 8.30 -18.53 -1.08
N VAL A 47 7.12 -18.12 -0.61
CA VAL A 47 5.99 -17.72 -1.49
C VAL A 47 6.39 -16.50 -2.34
N GLU A 48 7.01 -15.48 -1.74
CA GLU A 48 7.47 -14.28 -2.43
C GLU A 48 8.58 -14.58 -3.46
N ALA A 49 9.49 -15.50 -3.15
CA ALA A 49 10.60 -15.88 -4.04
C ALA A 49 10.13 -16.63 -5.30
N ASN A 50 9.07 -17.41 -5.20
CA ASN A 50 8.51 -18.16 -6.31
C ASN A 50 7.62 -17.31 -7.24
N ASN A 51 7.11 -16.17 -6.77
CA ASN A 51 6.27 -15.27 -7.54
C ASN A 51 7.11 -14.18 -8.22
N ARG A 52 7.83 -14.53 -9.30
CA ARG A 52 8.74 -13.61 -10.03
C ARG A 52 8.34 -13.30 -11.45
N THR A 53 7.33 -13.98 -11.98
CA THR A 53 6.81 -13.70 -13.31
C THR A 53 5.97 -12.43 -13.29
N ILE A 54 6.20 -11.54 -14.27
CA ILE A 54 5.49 -10.28 -14.42
C ILE A 54 5.06 -10.09 -15.86
N GLY A 55 3.84 -9.59 -16.07
CA GLY A 55 3.31 -9.21 -17.38
C GLY A 55 3.33 -7.70 -17.56
N ILE A 56 3.53 -7.27 -18.80
CA ILE A 56 3.35 -5.88 -19.22
C ILE A 56 2.11 -5.85 -20.09
N MET A 57 1.07 -5.16 -19.64
CA MET A 57 -0.17 -4.97 -20.38
C MET A 57 -0.33 -3.55 -20.87
N ILE A 58 -0.90 -3.43 -22.06
CA ILE A 58 -1.22 -2.17 -22.73
C ILE A 58 -2.75 -2.06 -22.91
N ASP A 59 -3.24 -0.85 -23.06
CA ASP A 59 -4.67 -0.57 -23.27
C ASP A 59 -5.05 -0.80 -24.74
N TYR A 60 -6.07 -1.64 -24.95
CA TYR A 60 -6.62 -1.91 -26.27
C TYR A 60 -7.12 -0.65 -26.97
N ASP A 61 -7.92 0.16 -26.26
CA ASP A 61 -8.56 1.33 -26.85
C ASP A 61 -7.57 2.48 -27.10
N GLU A 62 -6.52 2.61 -26.27
CA GLU A 62 -5.41 3.55 -26.52
C GLU A 62 -4.67 3.18 -27.79
N LEU A 63 -4.27 1.91 -27.93
CA LEU A 63 -3.56 1.44 -29.11
C LEU A 63 -4.39 1.58 -30.38
N TRP A 64 -5.69 1.27 -30.29
CA TRP A 64 -6.62 1.42 -31.42
C TRP A 64 -6.77 2.87 -31.85
N ARG A 65 -6.93 3.82 -30.92
CA ARG A 65 -7.01 5.26 -31.22
C ARG A 65 -5.75 5.81 -31.88
N ILE A 66 -4.58 5.32 -31.47
CA ILE A 66 -3.29 5.70 -32.08
C ILE A 66 -3.24 5.19 -33.54
N ALA A 67 -3.68 3.95 -33.76
CA ALA A 67 -3.70 3.37 -35.09
C ALA A 67 -4.68 4.11 -36.03
N ASP A 68 -5.89 4.44 -35.53
CA ASP A 68 -6.89 5.18 -36.31
C ASP A 68 -6.42 6.60 -36.72
N GLY A 69 -5.62 7.23 -35.87
CA GLY A 69 -5.01 8.55 -36.14
C GLY A 69 -3.71 8.53 -36.95
N ASN A 70 -3.19 7.35 -37.34
CA ASN A 70 -1.90 7.22 -37.99
C ASN A 70 -2.02 6.52 -39.37
N PRO A 71 -1.73 7.19 -40.47
CA PRO A 71 -1.81 6.59 -41.82
C PRO A 71 -0.69 5.57 -42.10
N ASP A 72 0.41 5.60 -41.35
CA ASP A 72 1.61 4.79 -41.63
C ASP A 72 1.57 3.42 -40.96
N TYR A 73 0.72 3.23 -39.90
CA TYR A 73 0.66 2.01 -39.13
C TYR A 73 -0.79 1.55 -38.89
N SER A 74 -1.07 0.32 -39.28
CA SER A 74 -2.33 -0.31 -38.92
C SER A 74 -2.33 -0.73 -37.44
N TYR A 75 -3.51 -1.04 -36.91
CA TYR A 75 -3.64 -1.60 -35.55
C TYR A 75 -2.81 -2.89 -35.37
N THR A 76 -2.81 -3.75 -36.39
CA THR A 76 -2.04 -5.00 -36.40
C THR A 76 -0.53 -4.76 -36.36
N ASP A 77 -0.04 -3.73 -37.10
CA ASP A 77 1.38 -3.34 -37.05
C ASP A 77 1.76 -2.84 -35.66
N MET A 78 0.91 -2.01 -35.05
CA MET A 78 1.16 -1.49 -33.69
C MET A 78 1.17 -2.59 -32.63
N LEU A 79 0.27 -3.56 -32.72
CA LEU A 79 0.28 -4.75 -31.86
C LEU A 79 1.61 -5.49 -31.98
N LYS A 80 2.09 -5.72 -33.20
CA LYS A 80 3.35 -6.42 -33.44
C LYS A 80 4.54 -5.65 -32.85
N ILE A 81 4.62 -4.34 -33.12
CA ILE A 81 5.69 -3.48 -32.59
C ILE A 81 5.68 -3.49 -31.06
N ALA A 82 4.52 -3.36 -30.42
CA ALA A 82 4.41 -3.38 -28.97
C ALA A 82 4.74 -4.76 -28.36
N TYR A 83 4.40 -5.85 -29.06
CA TYR A 83 4.78 -7.20 -28.64
C TYR A 83 6.29 -7.41 -28.69
N GLU A 84 6.94 -6.99 -29.78
CA GLU A 84 8.39 -7.05 -29.95
C GLU A 84 9.14 -6.17 -28.92
N ALA A 85 8.53 -5.06 -28.49
CA ALA A 85 9.03 -4.19 -27.42
C ALA A 85 8.80 -4.72 -26.00
N GLY A 86 8.10 -5.86 -25.84
CA GLY A 86 7.95 -6.56 -24.57
C GLY A 86 6.57 -6.53 -23.94
N ALA A 87 5.53 -6.01 -24.59
CA ALA A 87 4.16 -6.14 -24.11
C ALA A 87 3.71 -7.61 -24.20
N THR A 88 3.12 -8.13 -23.11
CA THR A 88 2.69 -9.54 -23.01
C THR A 88 1.19 -9.70 -22.94
N ALA A 89 0.48 -8.64 -22.59
CA ALA A 89 -0.96 -8.67 -22.38
C ALA A 89 -1.65 -7.42 -22.88
N ILE A 90 -2.94 -7.56 -23.16
CA ILE A 90 -3.85 -6.47 -23.54
C ILE A 90 -4.97 -6.40 -22.53
N GLU A 91 -5.16 -5.23 -21.95
CA GLU A 91 -6.35 -4.88 -21.18
C GLU A 91 -7.43 -4.37 -22.11
N VAL A 92 -8.65 -4.83 -21.95
CA VAL A 92 -9.79 -4.38 -22.72
C VAL A 92 -10.99 -4.14 -21.83
N ARG A 93 -11.56 -2.96 -21.90
CA ARG A 93 -12.80 -2.64 -21.20
C ARG A 93 -14.00 -3.14 -21.97
N GLU A 94 -15.02 -3.56 -21.24
CA GLU A 94 -16.31 -3.83 -21.85
C GLU A 94 -16.81 -2.55 -22.52
N ARG A 95 -17.02 -2.59 -23.85
CA ARG A 95 -17.37 -1.41 -24.65
C ARG A 95 -18.78 -0.93 -24.37
N ILE A 96 -18.98 0.37 -24.35
CA ILE A 96 -20.29 1.02 -24.41
C ILE A 96 -20.72 1.24 -25.87
N LEU A 97 -21.97 1.56 -26.10
CA LEU A 97 -22.49 1.77 -27.46
C LEU A 97 -21.70 2.84 -28.24
N ALA A 98 -21.29 3.92 -27.58
CA ALA A 98 -20.50 4.96 -28.24
C ALA A 98 -19.11 4.45 -28.70
N GLU A 99 -18.46 3.59 -27.91
CA GLU A 99 -17.17 3.00 -28.27
C GLU A 99 -17.30 2.01 -29.43
N TRP A 100 -18.39 1.23 -29.49
CA TRP A 100 -18.71 0.39 -30.62
C TRP A 100 -18.99 1.20 -31.91
N GLN A 101 -19.70 2.32 -31.78
CA GLN A 101 -19.99 3.23 -32.91
C GLN A 101 -18.74 3.94 -33.43
N ILE A 102 -17.87 4.43 -32.53
CA ILE A 102 -16.59 5.04 -32.91
C ILE A 102 -15.69 4.03 -33.63
N ALA A 103 -15.73 2.77 -33.23
CA ALA A 103 -15.00 1.70 -33.90
C ALA A 103 -15.55 1.32 -35.29
N GLY A 104 -16.72 1.85 -35.65
CA GLY A 104 -17.38 1.58 -36.95
C GLY A 104 -18.11 0.22 -37.02
N ASP A 105 -18.24 -0.49 -35.90
CA ASP A 105 -18.84 -1.82 -35.83
C ASP A 105 -20.38 -1.76 -35.82
N ILE A 106 -20.96 -0.63 -35.37
CA ILE A 106 -22.39 -0.39 -35.29
C ILE A 106 -22.77 1.05 -35.65
N LEU A 107 -24.06 1.24 -35.98
CA LEU A 107 -24.70 2.57 -36.00
C LEU A 107 -25.77 2.61 -34.91
N VAL A 108 -25.83 3.69 -34.16
CA VAL A 108 -26.80 3.86 -33.06
C VAL A 108 -27.67 5.07 -33.33
N PHE A 109 -28.98 4.89 -33.29
CA PHE A 109 -29.96 5.95 -33.57
C PHE A 109 -31.06 5.96 -32.48
N SER A 110 -31.58 7.14 -32.19
CA SER A 110 -32.95 7.28 -31.66
C SER A 110 -33.98 7.02 -32.77
N GLY A 111 -35.23 6.83 -32.41
CA GLY A 111 -36.26 6.60 -33.44
C GLY A 111 -36.35 7.72 -34.49
N GLY A 112 -36.28 8.99 -34.08
CA GLY A 112 -36.30 10.13 -35.00
C GLY A 112 -35.05 10.23 -35.89
N GLU A 113 -33.87 9.91 -35.34
CA GLU A 113 -32.64 9.85 -36.11
C GLU A 113 -32.65 8.70 -37.13
N LEU A 114 -33.21 7.55 -36.79
CA LEU A 114 -33.36 6.44 -37.71
C LEU A 114 -34.30 6.77 -38.86
N GLU A 115 -35.49 7.38 -38.58
CA GLU A 115 -36.38 7.87 -39.61
C GLU A 115 -35.70 8.85 -40.55
N PHE A 116 -34.97 9.81 -40.02
CA PHE A 116 -34.23 10.77 -40.83
C PHE A 116 -33.15 10.08 -41.69
N TYR A 117 -32.38 9.14 -41.09
CA TYR A 117 -31.32 8.39 -41.80
C TYR A 117 -31.88 7.61 -42.96
N LEU A 118 -32.99 6.88 -42.77
CA LEU A 118 -33.62 6.07 -43.81
C LEU A 118 -34.27 6.93 -44.92
N ASN A 119 -34.93 8.02 -44.52
CA ASN A 119 -35.54 8.96 -45.49
C ASN A 119 -34.50 9.73 -46.34
N SER A 120 -33.30 9.90 -45.79
CA SER A 120 -32.19 10.57 -46.51
C SER A 120 -31.40 9.64 -47.41
N GLY A 121 -31.86 8.37 -47.62
CA GLY A 121 -31.21 7.37 -48.47
C GLY A 121 -30.00 6.71 -47.82
N GLY A 122 -29.95 6.73 -46.49
CA GLY A 122 -28.93 6.03 -45.74
C GLY A 122 -29.06 4.50 -45.87
N GLY A 123 -27.94 3.85 -46.14
CA GLY A 123 -27.91 2.44 -46.59
C GLY A 123 -28.57 2.28 -47.94
N SER A 124 -28.40 1.35 -48.76
CA SER A 124 -28.93 1.17 -50.13
C SER A 124 -30.45 1.25 -50.27
N SER A 125 -31.13 2.01 -49.45
CA SER A 125 -32.57 2.02 -49.15
C SER A 125 -33.30 3.22 -49.79
N ALA A 126 -32.88 3.67 -50.98
CA ALA A 126 -33.60 4.70 -51.74
C ALA A 126 -35.07 4.28 -51.94
N GLY A 127 -36.00 4.90 -51.19
CA GLY A 127 -37.44 4.69 -51.35
C GLY A 127 -38.14 3.94 -50.26
N ILE A 128 -37.57 3.75 -49.06
CA ILE A 128 -38.27 3.14 -47.92
C ILE A 128 -39.26 4.15 -47.31
N VAL A 129 -40.52 3.81 -47.25
CA VAL A 129 -41.56 4.60 -46.59
C VAL A 129 -41.48 4.22 -45.08
N THR A 130 -40.89 5.07 -44.27
CA THR A 130 -40.68 4.83 -42.81
C THR A 130 -41.97 4.84 -42.01
N ALA A 131 -43.05 5.43 -42.52
CA ALA A 131 -44.35 5.55 -41.86
C ALA A 131 -44.98 4.19 -41.46
N ASP A 132 -44.69 3.11 -42.21
CA ASP A 132 -45.22 1.78 -41.99
C ASP A 132 -44.31 0.85 -41.16
N MET A 133 -43.11 1.31 -40.81
CA MET A 133 -42.12 0.48 -40.08
C MET A 133 -42.34 0.39 -38.58
N GLY A 134 -43.23 1.20 -37.99
CA GLY A 134 -43.49 1.18 -36.56
C GLY A 134 -42.34 1.67 -35.69
N ILE A 135 -41.54 2.62 -36.20
CA ILE A 135 -40.42 3.23 -35.46
C ILE A 135 -40.96 4.00 -34.26
N THR A 136 -40.43 3.73 -33.09
CA THR A 136 -40.83 4.39 -31.81
C THR A 136 -39.78 5.44 -31.42
N PRO A 137 -40.11 6.73 -31.28
CA PRO A 137 -39.14 7.79 -31.03
C PRO A 137 -38.32 7.60 -29.76
N THR A 138 -38.84 6.93 -28.73
CA THR A 138 -38.21 6.73 -27.43
C THR A 138 -37.28 5.52 -27.35
N LYS A 139 -37.35 4.64 -28.35
CA LYS A 139 -36.46 3.45 -28.41
C LYS A 139 -35.12 3.81 -29.06
N THR A 140 -34.08 3.06 -28.67
CA THR A 140 -32.76 3.10 -29.31
C THR A 140 -32.70 1.96 -30.34
N TYR A 141 -32.15 2.26 -31.51
CA TYR A 141 -31.97 1.32 -32.65
C TYR A 141 -30.49 1.15 -32.91
N ILE A 142 -30.01 -0.07 -32.88
CA ILE A 142 -28.62 -0.47 -33.05
C ILE A 142 -28.53 -1.33 -34.31
N LEU A 143 -27.81 -0.83 -35.32
CA LEU A 143 -27.66 -1.47 -36.62
C LEU A 143 -26.23 -2.00 -36.76
N THR A 144 -26.09 -3.22 -37.28
CA THR A 144 -24.79 -3.80 -37.62
C THR A 144 -24.94 -4.73 -38.82
N ASN A 145 -23.83 -5.00 -39.52
CA ASN A 145 -23.74 -6.03 -40.57
C ASN A 145 -22.94 -7.26 -40.10
N ASP A 146 -22.47 -7.29 -38.86
CA ASP A 146 -21.70 -8.37 -38.28
C ASP A 146 -22.60 -9.21 -37.37
N GLN A 147 -22.76 -10.52 -37.71
CA GLN A 147 -23.60 -11.44 -36.96
C GLN A 147 -23.07 -11.65 -35.52
N LEU A 148 -21.76 -11.72 -35.33
CA LEU A 148 -21.16 -11.93 -34.00
C LEU A 148 -21.42 -10.72 -33.09
N VAL A 149 -21.30 -9.51 -33.64
CA VAL A 149 -21.61 -8.27 -32.94
C VAL A 149 -23.10 -8.19 -32.60
N TYR A 150 -23.99 -8.54 -33.56
CA TYR A 150 -25.42 -8.58 -33.33
C TYR A 150 -25.78 -9.52 -32.17
N ASP A 151 -25.32 -10.77 -32.25
CA ASP A 151 -25.63 -11.79 -31.23
C ASP A 151 -25.12 -11.39 -29.85
N GLN A 152 -23.92 -10.80 -29.78
CA GLN A 152 -23.35 -10.32 -28.53
C GLN A 152 -24.14 -9.15 -27.94
N LEU A 153 -24.45 -8.13 -28.73
CA LEU A 153 -25.20 -6.95 -28.25
C LEU A 153 -26.61 -7.38 -27.79
N PHE A 154 -27.27 -8.26 -28.53
CA PHE A 154 -28.55 -8.79 -28.14
C PHE A 154 -28.48 -9.52 -26.80
N ALA A 155 -27.52 -10.42 -26.65
CA ALA A 155 -27.30 -11.15 -25.41
C ALA A 155 -26.95 -10.24 -24.22
N MET A 156 -26.10 -9.20 -24.43
CA MET A 156 -25.77 -8.23 -23.37
C MET A 156 -26.95 -7.39 -22.92
N LEU A 157 -27.77 -6.93 -23.85
CA LEU A 157 -28.99 -6.17 -23.54
C LEU A 157 -30.00 -7.03 -22.79
N ASP A 158 -30.20 -8.28 -23.19
CA ASP A 158 -31.12 -9.21 -22.54
C ASP A 158 -30.64 -9.58 -21.14
N ALA A 159 -29.39 -10.00 -21.00
CA ALA A 159 -28.79 -10.30 -19.71
C ALA A 159 -28.86 -9.14 -18.72
N LYS A 160 -28.72 -7.90 -19.20
CA LYS A 160 -28.80 -6.69 -18.38
C LYS A 160 -30.21 -6.12 -18.25
N SER A 161 -31.25 -6.93 -18.56
CA SER A 161 -32.69 -6.63 -18.42
C SER A 161 -33.15 -5.39 -19.21
N ARG A 162 -32.63 -5.22 -20.43
CA ARG A 162 -33.01 -4.12 -21.33
C ARG A 162 -33.96 -4.56 -22.43
N HIS A 163 -34.43 -5.82 -22.40
CA HIS A 163 -35.45 -6.40 -23.25
C HIS A 163 -35.27 -6.06 -24.74
N PRO A 164 -34.22 -6.53 -25.38
CA PRO A 164 -33.95 -6.26 -26.79
C PRO A 164 -34.99 -6.98 -27.67
N GLU A 165 -35.38 -6.33 -28.75
CA GLU A 165 -36.25 -6.92 -29.77
C GLU A 165 -35.58 -6.78 -31.13
N PRO A 166 -35.66 -7.84 -32.00
CA PRO A 166 -35.26 -7.69 -33.39
C PRO A 166 -36.13 -6.66 -34.09
N PHE A 167 -35.52 -5.85 -34.94
CA PHE A 167 -36.23 -4.85 -35.74
C PHE A 167 -35.80 -4.94 -37.22
N ALA A 168 -36.77 -4.90 -38.14
CA ALA A 168 -36.48 -5.05 -39.54
C ALA A 168 -36.02 -3.72 -40.16
N VAL A 169 -34.75 -3.64 -40.54
CA VAL A 169 -34.19 -2.55 -41.34
C VAL A 169 -33.52 -3.16 -42.57
N PRO A 170 -33.93 -2.76 -43.81
CA PRO A 170 -33.31 -3.29 -45.02
C PRO A 170 -31.82 -3.10 -45.05
N GLY A 171 -31.07 -4.16 -45.33
CA GLY A 171 -29.60 -4.11 -45.45
C GLY A 171 -28.84 -4.15 -44.13
N PHE A 172 -29.52 -4.24 -42.97
CA PHE A 172 -28.90 -4.32 -41.67
C PHE A 172 -29.60 -5.32 -40.76
N MET A 173 -28.86 -5.91 -39.85
CA MET A 173 -29.40 -6.50 -38.64
C MET A 173 -29.63 -5.39 -37.62
N CYS A 174 -30.82 -5.27 -37.09
CA CYS A 174 -31.18 -4.21 -36.17
C CYS A 174 -31.77 -4.76 -34.88
N ILE A 175 -31.26 -4.21 -33.75
CA ILE A 175 -31.79 -4.45 -32.40
C ILE A 175 -32.47 -3.15 -31.93
N THR A 176 -33.65 -3.24 -31.37
CA THR A 176 -34.29 -2.13 -30.69
C THR A 176 -34.40 -2.43 -29.19
N ALA A 177 -34.08 -1.45 -28.38
CA ALA A 177 -34.19 -1.52 -26.91
C ALA A 177 -34.56 -0.17 -26.31
N GLN A 178 -35.14 -0.19 -25.11
CA GLN A 178 -35.43 1.02 -24.39
C GLN A 178 -34.26 1.34 -23.46
N LEU A 179 -33.41 2.30 -23.86
CA LEU A 179 -32.23 2.73 -23.15
C LEU A 179 -32.31 4.22 -22.79
N HIS A 180 -32.08 4.55 -21.52
CA HIS A 180 -31.88 5.92 -21.11
C HIS A 180 -30.55 6.49 -21.69
N SER A 181 -30.46 7.81 -21.81
CA SER A 181 -29.25 8.46 -22.34
C SER A 181 -27.98 8.14 -21.48
N SER A 182 -28.16 8.02 -20.17
CA SER A 182 -27.10 7.62 -19.23
C SER A 182 -26.64 6.18 -19.48
N GLU A 183 -27.57 5.26 -19.76
CA GLU A 183 -27.25 3.85 -20.02
C GLU A 183 -26.50 3.67 -21.35
N ARG A 184 -26.88 4.44 -22.38
CA ARG A 184 -26.12 4.45 -23.65
C ARG A 184 -24.65 4.86 -23.46
N ALA A 185 -24.39 5.70 -22.44
CA ALA A 185 -23.06 6.21 -22.13
C ALA A 185 -22.28 5.35 -21.12
N THR A 186 -22.90 4.42 -20.38
CA THR A 186 -22.24 3.71 -19.30
C THR A 186 -22.41 2.19 -19.33
N LEU A 187 -23.51 1.68 -19.92
CA LEU A 187 -23.79 0.25 -19.92
C LEU A 187 -22.83 -0.49 -20.84
N GLY A 188 -22.15 -1.50 -20.30
CA GLY A 188 -21.27 -2.37 -21.06
C GLY A 188 -22.04 -3.25 -22.02
N MET A 189 -21.54 -3.39 -23.26
CA MET A 189 -22.16 -4.10 -24.38
C MET A 189 -21.21 -5.15 -24.97
N GLY A 190 -20.32 -5.73 -24.15
CA GLY A 190 -19.40 -6.77 -24.57
C GLY A 190 -18.07 -6.28 -25.13
N PHE A 191 -17.39 -7.16 -25.85
CA PHE A 191 -15.98 -7.01 -26.23
C PHE A 191 -15.77 -7.23 -27.74
N PRO A 192 -14.76 -6.59 -28.38
CA PRO A 192 -14.46 -6.75 -29.82
C PRO A 192 -13.72 -8.07 -30.07
N ILE A 193 -14.42 -9.23 -29.95
CA ILE A 193 -13.84 -10.57 -29.93
C ILE A 193 -12.99 -10.86 -31.16
N ALA A 194 -13.45 -10.47 -32.36
CA ALA A 194 -12.70 -10.72 -33.60
C ALA A 194 -11.30 -10.08 -33.56
N ARG A 195 -11.22 -8.81 -33.16
CA ARG A 195 -9.93 -8.09 -33.08
C ARG A 195 -9.06 -8.59 -31.91
N LEU A 196 -9.67 -9.02 -30.81
CA LEU A 196 -8.94 -9.65 -29.72
C LEU A 196 -8.37 -11.02 -30.11
N SER A 197 -9.01 -11.73 -31.04
CA SER A 197 -8.48 -12.99 -31.60
C SER A 197 -7.20 -12.76 -32.37
N GLU A 198 -7.08 -11.69 -33.16
CA GLU A 198 -5.83 -11.31 -33.86
C GLU A 198 -4.67 -11.08 -32.86
N ALA A 199 -4.93 -10.37 -31.78
CA ALA A 199 -3.93 -10.15 -30.72
C ALA A 199 -3.54 -11.45 -30.01
N ALA A 200 -4.50 -12.32 -29.75
CA ALA A 200 -4.27 -13.61 -29.13
C ALA A 200 -3.44 -14.56 -30.01
N GLU A 201 -3.61 -14.52 -31.35
CA GLU A 201 -2.80 -15.27 -32.31
C GLU A 201 -1.35 -14.81 -32.33
N MET A 202 -1.07 -13.54 -32.03
CA MET A 202 0.28 -13.03 -31.85
C MET A 202 0.92 -13.44 -30.53
N GLY A 203 0.17 -14.05 -29.60
CA GLY A 203 0.65 -14.53 -28.30
C GLY A 203 0.22 -13.68 -27.13
N TYR A 204 -0.47 -12.58 -27.32
CA TYR A 204 -0.97 -11.75 -26.22
C TYR A 204 -1.92 -12.52 -25.30
N LYS A 205 -1.82 -12.20 -24.01
CA LYS A 205 -2.83 -12.54 -23.00
C LYS A 205 -3.86 -11.43 -22.92
N ILE A 206 -5.13 -11.80 -22.77
CA ILE A 206 -6.22 -10.81 -22.73
C ILE A 206 -6.77 -10.70 -21.31
N ILE A 207 -6.99 -9.46 -20.87
CA ILE A 207 -7.55 -9.15 -19.55
C ILE A 207 -8.80 -8.31 -19.75
N PRO A 208 -9.99 -8.95 -19.90
CA PRO A 208 -11.25 -8.24 -20.01
C PRO A 208 -11.64 -7.60 -18.68
N ARG A 209 -12.20 -6.38 -18.73
CA ARG A 209 -12.73 -5.65 -17.58
C ARG A 209 -14.23 -5.40 -17.78
N ILE A 210 -15.03 -6.05 -16.96
CA ILE A 210 -16.50 -5.96 -16.98
C ILE A 210 -16.94 -4.66 -16.31
N ARG A 211 -17.94 -3.97 -16.90
CA ARG A 211 -18.59 -2.80 -16.31
C ARG A 211 -19.66 -3.18 -15.30
N ASN A 212 -19.97 -2.24 -14.40
CA ASN A 212 -21.09 -2.41 -13.47
C ASN A 212 -22.45 -2.23 -14.18
N TRP A 213 -23.45 -2.99 -13.74
CA TRP A 213 -24.84 -2.82 -14.12
C TRP A 213 -25.77 -3.25 -12.99
N GLU A 214 -27.02 -2.76 -13.05
CA GLU A 214 -28.12 -3.11 -12.16
C GLU A 214 -29.41 -3.26 -12.99
N PRO A 215 -30.33 -4.18 -12.62
CA PRO A 215 -30.18 -5.20 -11.58
C PRO A 215 -29.23 -6.34 -12.00
N LEU A 216 -28.56 -6.93 -11.01
CA LEU A 216 -27.69 -8.09 -11.22
C LEU A 216 -28.43 -9.37 -10.80
N THR A 217 -28.36 -10.41 -11.64
CA THR A 217 -28.76 -11.79 -11.31
C THR A 217 -27.62 -12.74 -11.64
N ILE A 218 -27.66 -13.96 -11.11
CA ILE A 218 -26.64 -14.96 -11.41
C ILE A 218 -26.63 -15.29 -12.91
N GLU A 219 -27.81 -15.48 -13.51
CA GLU A 219 -27.97 -15.77 -14.93
C GLU A 219 -27.42 -14.64 -15.81
N SER A 220 -27.60 -13.37 -15.38
CA SER A 220 -27.06 -12.22 -16.11
C SER A 220 -25.55 -12.20 -16.09
N MET A 221 -24.94 -12.53 -14.96
CA MET A 221 -23.49 -12.62 -14.85
C MET A 221 -22.92 -13.81 -15.62
N GLU A 222 -23.55 -14.96 -15.53
CA GLU A 222 -23.16 -16.15 -16.30
C GLU A 222 -23.20 -15.89 -17.81
N GLU A 223 -24.22 -15.17 -18.31
CA GLU A 223 -24.28 -14.80 -19.73
C GLU A 223 -23.14 -13.89 -20.14
N VAL A 224 -22.85 -12.85 -19.37
CA VAL A 224 -21.69 -11.98 -19.62
C VAL A 224 -20.40 -12.80 -19.62
N LEU A 225 -20.20 -13.69 -18.65
CA LEU A 225 -19.03 -14.56 -18.56
C LEU A 225 -18.94 -15.57 -19.70
N ARG A 226 -20.07 -16.05 -20.22
CA ARG A 226 -20.11 -16.90 -21.41
C ARG A 226 -19.53 -16.19 -22.64
N TRP A 227 -19.77 -14.89 -22.78
CA TRP A 227 -19.17 -14.09 -23.84
C TRP A 227 -17.68 -13.78 -23.55
N VAL A 228 -17.31 -13.56 -22.31
CA VAL A 228 -15.90 -13.45 -21.91
C VAL A 228 -15.14 -14.76 -22.24
N ALA A 229 -15.74 -15.91 -22.02
CA ALA A 229 -15.13 -17.20 -22.34
C ALA A 229 -14.89 -17.44 -23.85
N LYS A 230 -15.56 -16.69 -24.73
CA LYS A 230 -15.29 -16.71 -26.18
C LYS A 230 -14.04 -15.91 -26.57
N ILE A 231 -13.53 -15.06 -25.68
CA ILE A 231 -12.27 -14.33 -25.91
C ILE A 231 -11.12 -15.31 -25.78
N PRO A 232 -10.24 -15.44 -26.78
CA PRO A 232 -9.12 -16.36 -26.67
C PRO A 232 -8.05 -15.81 -25.71
N ASN A 233 -7.24 -16.70 -25.15
CA ASN A 233 -6.12 -16.39 -24.27
C ASN A 233 -6.43 -15.51 -23.07
N VAL A 234 -7.65 -15.53 -22.52
CA VAL A 234 -7.98 -14.82 -21.28
C VAL A 234 -7.03 -15.27 -20.15
N ALA A 235 -6.29 -14.32 -19.59
CA ALA A 235 -5.34 -14.57 -18.49
C ALA A 235 -5.90 -14.27 -17.11
N ALA A 236 -6.72 -13.23 -17.01
CA ALA A 236 -7.33 -12.77 -15.76
C ALA A 236 -8.61 -11.98 -16.06
N LEU A 237 -9.47 -11.80 -15.07
CA LEU A 237 -10.70 -11.00 -15.15
C LEU A 237 -10.59 -9.75 -14.29
N GLY A 238 -11.01 -8.59 -14.82
CA GLY A 238 -11.11 -7.35 -14.07
C GLY A 238 -12.50 -6.74 -14.06
N PHE A 239 -12.69 -5.75 -13.20
CA PHE A 239 -13.86 -4.88 -13.22
C PHE A 239 -13.42 -3.46 -13.56
N ASN A 240 -14.27 -2.70 -14.27
CA ASN A 240 -13.89 -1.37 -14.74
C ASN A 240 -14.23 -0.25 -13.76
N ASP A 241 -15.38 -0.34 -13.11
CA ASP A 241 -15.95 0.75 -12.34
C ASP A 241 -15.49 0.74 -10.87
N GLN A 242 -15.83 1.79 -10.11
CA GLN A 242 -15.48 1.88 -8.68
C GLN A 242 -16.15 0.80 -7.83
N THR A 243 -17.26 0.24 -8.32
CA THR A 243 -17.98 -0.87 -7.71
C THR A 243 -18.00 -2.06 -8.66
N VAL A 244 -17.96 -3.26 -8.13
CA VAL A 244 -18.21 -4.48 -8.91
C VAL A 244 -19.69 -4.53 -9.34
N PRO A 245 -20.06 -5.33 -10.34
CA PRO A 245 -21.45 -5.46 -10.76
C PRO A 245 -22.43 -5.70 -9.60
N GLY A 246 -23.60 -5.06 -9.65
CA GLY A 246 -24.63 -5.15 -8.59
C GLY A 246 -24.32 -4.36 -7.32
N GLY A 247 -23.42 -3.36 -7.36
CA GLY A 247 -23.10 -2.47 -6.24
C GLY A 247 -22.17 -3.04 -5.17
N GLY A 248 -21.89 -4.33 -5.16
CA GLY A 248 -20.77 -5.01 -4.49
C GLY A 248 -20.65 -5.00 -2.96
N LEU A 249 -21.44 -4.24 -2.23
CA LEU A 249 -21.36 -4.16 -0.76
C LEU A 249 -22.19 -5.25 -0.04
N ASP A 250 -23.22 -5.77 -0.70
CA ASP A 250 -24.05 -6.83 -0.14
C ASP A 250 -23.30 -8.17 -0.19
N PRO A 251 -23.14 -8.88 0.93
CA PRO A 251 -22.55 -10.20 0.97
C PRO A 251 -23.23 -11.22 0.03
N LEU A 252 -24.54 -11.13 -0.16
CA LEU A 252 -25.27 -12.02 -1.07
C LEU A 252 -24.88 -11.79 -2.54
N VAL A 253 -24.70 -10.51 -2.93
CA VAL A 253 -24.20 -10.16 -4.27
C VAL A 253 -22.77 -10.67 -4.46
N GLN A 254 -21.92 -10.57 -3.43
CA GLN A 254 -20.56 -11.10 -3.50
C GLN A 254 -20.53 -12.63 -3.60
N ASP A 255 -21.42 -13.34 -2.90
CA ASP A 255 -21.56 -14.80 -3.02
C ASP A 255 -21.95 -15.19 -4.42
N MET A 256 -22.99 -14.54 -4.98
CA MET A 256 -23.50 -14.77 -6.33
C MET A 256 -22.44 -14.48 -7.40
N LEU A 257 -21.67 -13.36 -7.29
CA LEU A 257 -20.60 -13.04 -8.22
C LEU A 257 -19.47 -14.07 -8.16
N ALA A 258 -19.09 -14.52 -6.97
CA ALA A 258 -18.05 -15.52 -6.82
C ALA A 258 -18.49 -16.86 -7.43
N GLU A 259 -19.73 -17.29 -7.19
CA GLU A 259 -20.30 -18.52 -7.77
C GLU A 259 -20.32 -18.47 -9.31
N ALA A 260 -20.70 -17.34 -9.90
CA ALA A 260 -20.69 -17.17 -11.34
C ALA A 260 -19.28 -17.12 -11.95
N ILE A 261 -18.30 -16.52 -11.24
CA ILE A 261 -16.93 -16.34 -11.74
C ILE A 261 -16.08 -17.62 -11.59
N GLU A 262 -16.28 -18.41 -10.53
CA GLU A 262 -15.48 -19.60 -10.23
C GLU A 262 -15.29 -20.55 -11.43
N PRO A 263 -16.35 -20.88 -12.23
CA PRO A 263 -16.20 -21.76 -13.39
C PRO A 263 -15.29 -21.24 -14.49
N LEU A 264 -15.03 -19.93 -14.56
CA LEU A 264 -14.10 -19.36 -15.53
C LEU A 264 -12.66 -19.82 -15.27
N GLY A 265 -12.32 -20.16 -14.02
CA GLY A 265 -11.00 -20.66 -13.63
C GLY A 265 -9.87 -19.65 -13.92
N LYS A 266 -10.16 -18.36 -13.81
CA LYS A 266 -9.20 -17.27 -14.06
C LYS A 266 -9.09 -16.36 -12.85
N PRO A 267 -7.86 -15.93 -12.49
CA PRO A 267 -7.65 -15.00 -11.39
C PRO A 267 -8.30 -13.65 -11.68
N LEU A 268 -8.63 -12.93 -10.60
CA LEU A 268 -9.04 -11.54 -10.68
C LEU A 268 -7.82 -10.61 -10.81
N VAL A 269 -8.01 -9.38 -11.28
CA VAL A 269 -7.01 -8.32 -11.18
C VAL A 269 -7.45 -7.22 -10.22
N SER A 270 -6.49 -6.68 -9.46
CA SER A 270 -6.68 -5.53 -8.56
C SER A 270 -5.72 -4.42 -8.91
N PHE A 271 -6.26 -3.25 -9.26
CA PHE A 271 -5.46 -2.07 -9.59
C PHE A 271 -5.02 -1.36 -8.31
N GLU A 272 -3.72 -1.09 -8.20
CA GLU A 272 -3.17 -0.37 -7.06
C GLU A 272 -3.65 1.09 -7.06
N PHE A 273 -3.95 1.61 -5.88
CA PHE A 273 -4.53 2.95 -5.64
C PHE A 273 -5.96 3.15 -6.18
N TYR A 274 -6.58 2.12 -6.73
CA TYR A 274 -7.98 2.12 -7.12
C TYR A 274 -8.77 1.20 -6.17
N ASN A 275 -9.42 1.83 -5.19
CA ASN A 275 -10.19 1.08 -4.20
C ASN A 275 -11.54 0.68 -4.80
N GLN A 276 -11.64 -0.55 -5.28
CA GLN A 276 -12.83 -1.10 -5.91
C GLN A 276 -13.73 -1.76 -4.87
N GLU A 277 -14.91 -1.18 -4.65
CA GLU A 277 -15.88 -1.69 -3.68
C GLU A 277 -16.41 -3.06 -4.11
N GLY A 278 -16.45 -4.00 -3.16
CA GLY A 278 -16.88 -5.38 -3.38
C GLY A 278 -15.75 -6.33 -3.79
N LEU A 279 -14.70 -5.88 -4.46
CA LEU A 279 -13.61 -6.74 -4.92
C LEU A 279 -12.95 -7.56 -3.79
N PRO A 280 -12.60 -6.97 -2.62
CA PRO A 280 -12.03 -7.77 -1.53
C PRO A 280 -12.94 -8.89 -1.04
N GLY A 281 -14.25 -8.66 -1.05
CA GLY A 281 -15.24 -9.66 -0.64
C GLY A 281 -15.35 -10.82 -1.62
N ILE A 282 -15.35 -10.56 -2.92
CA ILE A 282 -15.35 -11.59 -3.97
C ILE A 282 -14.03 -12.36 -3.95
N ALA A 283 -12.89 -11.65 -3.88
CA ALA A 283 -11.58 -12.30 -3.81
C ALA A 283 -11.44 -13.25 -2.61
N ALA A 284 -12.03 -12.88 -1.46
CA ALA A 284 -12.03 -13.77 -0.28
C ALA A 284 -12.81 -15.07 -0.49
N ARG A 285 -13.84 -15.06 -1.34
CA ARG A 285 -14.66 -16.23 -1.71
C ARG A 285 -13.99 -17.09 -2.77
N LEU A 286 -13.19 -16.47 -3.62
CA LEU A 286 -12.36 -17.12 -4.64
C LEU A 286 -10.95 -17.42 -4.13
N ASP A 287 -10.79 -17.71 -2.83
CA ASP A 287 -9.51 -18.08 -2.21
C ASP A 287 -8.35 -17.09 -2.47
N TYR A 288 -8.67 -15.81 -2.67
CA TYR A 288 -7.73 -14.75 -3.01
C TYR A 288 -6.95 -14.99 -4.31
N ASP A 289 -7.59 -15.69 -5.26
CA ASP A 289 -7.06 -15.90 -6.61
C ASP A 289 -7.06 -14.57 -7.39
N LEU A 290 -5.99 -13.76 -7.17
CA LEU A 290 -5.92 -12.38 -7.62
C LEU A 290 -4.49 -11.95 -7.92
N ILE A 291 -4.33 -11.14 -8.98
CA ILE A 291 -3.06 -10.56 -9.42
C ILE A 291 -3.12 -9.04 -9.26
N ARG A 292 -2.09 -8.46 -8.64
CA ARG A 292 -2.00 -7.00 -8.46
C ARG A 292 -1.42 -6.32 -9.67
N VAL A 293 -2.07 -5.22 -10.06
CA VAL A 293 -1.73 -4.37 -11.20
C VAL A 293 -1.28 -2.99 -10.72
N HIS A 294 -0.26 -2.42 -11.35
CA HIS A 294 0.13 -1.01 -11.16
C HIS A 294 0.07 -0.25 -12.47
N SER A 295 -0.49 0.94 -12.41
CA SER A 295 -0.51 1.91 -13.49
C SER A 295 -0.07 3.27 -12.98
N ILE A 296 0.58 4.04 -13.83
CA ILE A 296 0.83 5.47 -13.61
C ILE A 296 -0.30 6.22 -14.30
N GLY A 297 -1.03 7.06 -13.56
CA GLY A 297 -2.11 7.85 -14.13
C GLY A 297 -1.59 8.92 -15.09
N ASP A 298 -2.38 9.26 -16.12
CA ASP A 298 -2.00 10.23 -17.17
C ASP A 298 -1.53 11.58 -16.60
N GLY A 299 -2.21 12.08 -15.57
CA GLY A 299 -1.84 13.32 -14.89
C GLY A 299 -0.52 13.25 -14.12
N GLU A 300 -0.08 12.07 -13.70
CA GLU A 300 1.22 11.83 -13.07
C GLU A 300 2.30 11.65 -14.14
N LEU A 301 2.01 10.87 -15.19
CA LEU A 301 2.94 10.60 -16.28
C LEU A 301 3.36 11.88 -17.02
N ARG A 302 2.41 12.80 -17.26
CA ARG A 302 2.68 14.12 -17.87
C ARG A 302 3.55 15.07 -17.02
N ARG A 303 3.73 14.79 -15.73
CA ARG A 303 4.59 15.59 -14.83
C ARG A 303 6.05 15.15 -14.88
N TYR A 304 6.33 13.99 -15.45
CA TYR A 304 7.68 13.49 -15.55
C TYR A 304 8.38 14.15 -16.75
N SER A 305 9.52 14.79 -16.48
CA SER A 305 10.34 15.41 -17.50
C SER A 305 11.13 14.40 -18.33
N GLU A 306 11.31 13.18 -17.80
CA GLU A 306 12.10 12.12 -18.38
C GLU A 306 11.40 10.77 -18.20
N PHE A 307 11.40 9.93 -19.22
CA PHE A 307 10.85 8.57 -19.16
C PHE A 307 11.52 7.68 -18.11
N GLN A 308 12.80 7.94 -17.80
CA GLN A 308 13.54 7.19 -16.80
C GLN A 308 12.81 7.20 -15.44
N VAL A 309 12.16 8.31 -15.08
CA VAL A 309 11.38 8.40 -13.81
C VAL A 309 10.19 7.44 -13.82
N ALA A 310 9.52 7.31 -14.97
CA ALA A 310 8.41 6.36 -15.13
C ALA A 310 8.91 4.90 -15.09
N MET A 311 10.01 4.61 -15.80
CA MET A 311 10.64 3.28 -15.81
C MET A 311 11.03 2.85 -14.39
N ASP A 312 11.73 3.71 -13.64
CA ASP A 312 12.09 3.47 -12.24
C ASP A 312 10.87 3.21 -11.36
N ARG A 313 9.79 3.96 -11.59
CA ARG A 313 8.56 3.81 -10.81
C ARG A 313 7.86 2.47 -11.06
N TYR A 314 7.82 2.00 -12.30
CA TYR A 314 7.30 0.68 -12.64
C TYR A 314 8.17 -0.43 -12.04
N SER A 315 9.48 -0.33 -12.15
CA SER A 315 10.43 -1.28 -11.56
C SER A 315 10.30 -1.35 -10.03
N LEU A 316 10.17 -0.20 -9.36
CA LEU A 316 9.90 -0.13 -7.92
C LEU A 316 8.52 -0.71 -7.54
N ALA A 317 7.50 -0.55 -8.36
CA ALA A 317 6.21 -1.17 -8.11
C ALA A 317 6.31 -2.69 -8.14
N ALA A 318 7.00 -3.24 -9.11
CA ALA A 318 7.21 -4.67 -9.27
C ALA A 318 8.05 -5.28 -8.12
N THR A 319 9.16 -4.65 -7.77
CA THR A 319 10.13 -5.16 -6.79
C THR A 319 9.72 -4.91 -5.34
N GLU A 320 9.26 -3.70 -5.02
CA GLU A 320 8.99 -3.29 -3.65
C GLU A 320 7.54 -3.50 -3.20
N ARG A 321 6.59 -3.64 -4.13
CA ARG A 321 5.15 -3.70 -3.81
C ARG A 321 4.45 -4.97 -4.29
N ASN A 322 5.22 -5.94 -4.78
CA ASN A 322 4.71 -7.22 -5.27
C ASN A 322 3.62 -7.07 -6.35
N ILE A 323 3.82 -6.14 -7.26
CA ILE A 323 3.02 -5.98 -8.46
C ILE A 323 3.45 -7.03 -9.48
N ARG A 324 2.46 -7.64 -10.19
CA ARG A 324 2.74 -8.69 -11.18
C ARG A 324 2.15 -8.39 -12.56
N PHE A 325 1.31 -7.38 -12.70
CA PHE A 325 1.03 -6.74 -13.97
C PHE A 325 1.41 -5.26 -13.92
N ILE A 326 2.20 -4.82 -14.88
CA ILE A 326 2.39 -3.40 -15.18
C ILE A 326 1.35 -3.04 -16.25
N TYR A 327 0.46 -2.11 -15.93
CA TYR A 327 -0.44 -1.52 -16.92
C TYR A 327 0.18 -0.23 -17.41
N LEU A 328 0.83 -0.33 -18.57
CA LEU A 328 1.53 0.79 -19.19
C LEU A 328 0.52 1.57 -20.03
N LYS A 329 0.36 2.85 -19.73
CA LYS A 329 -0.43 3.79 -20.51
C LYS A 329 0.46 4.54 -21.48
N PHE A 330 -0.02 4.69 -22.67
CA PHE A 330 0.65 5.48 -23.68
C PHE A 330 0.36 6.97 -23.49
N GLN A 331 1.37 7.82 -23.71
CA GLN A 331 1.18 9.25 -23.71
C GLN A 331 0.58 9.72 -25.03
N ASP A 332 -0.40 10.62 -24.93
CA ASP A 332 -0.98 11.29 -26.06
C ASP A 332 -0.07 12.48 -26.44
N LEU A 333 0.79 12.28 -27.44
CA LEU A 333 1.76 13.26 -27.91
C LEU A 333 1.23 13.93 -29.19
N ALA A 334 1.62 15.19 -29.37
CA ALA A 334 1.11 16.04 -30.49
C ALA A 334 1.45 15.55 -31.88
N SER A 335 2.39 14.62 -32.02
CA SER A 335 2.83 14.07 -33.33
C SER A 335 2.68 12.54 -33.32
N PRO A 336 1.92 11.96 -34.26
CA PRO A 336 1.73 10.49 -34.30
C PRO A 336 3.03 9.71 -34.45
N GLY A 337 4.02 10.21 -35.16
CA GLY A 337 5.31 9.52 -35.32
C GLY A 337 6.17 9.56 -34.06
N ALA A 338 6.27 10.71 -33.38
CA ALA A 338 6.94 10.83 -32.09
C ALA A 338 6.22 10.01 -31.03
N PHE A 339 4.90 9.96 -31.07
CA PHE A 339 4.07 9.17 -30.20
C PHE A 339 4.47 7.67 -30.19
N MET A 340 4.60 7.07 -31.38
CA MET A 340 5.01 5.66 -31.47
C MET A 340 6.44 5.44 -30.96
N THR A 341 7.39 6.28 -31.34
CA THR A 341 8.78 6.12 -30.95
C THR A 341 8.94 6.22 -29.43
N GLU A 342 8.41 7.27 -28.81
CA GLU A 342 8.58 7.54 -27.38
C GLU A 342 7.85 6.54 -26.50
N ASN A 343 6.63 6.12 -26.87
CA ASN A 343 5.88 5.13 -26.11
C ASN A 343 6.50 3.73 -26.21
N ILE A 344 7.04 3.38 -27.36
CA ILE A 344 7.76 2.10 -27.54
C ILE A 344 9.09 2.12 -26.81
N GLU A 345 9.82 3.25 -26.78
CA GLU A 345 11.02 3.41 -25.96
C GLU A 345 10.70 3.25 -24.47
N LEU A 346 9.62 3.85 -23.98
CA LEU A 346 9.15 3.66 -22.61
C LEU A 346 8.83 2.20 -22.32
N LEU A 347 8.11 1.53 -23.22
CA LEU A 347 7.74 0.11 -23.07
C LEU A 347 8.98 -0.78 -23.01
N ALA A 348 9.92 -0.63 -23.95
CA ALA A 348 11.16 -1.38 -23.98
C ALA A 348 12.02 -1.10 -22.74
N GLY A 349 12.12 0.16 -22.30
CA GLY A 349 12.85 0.51 -21.09
C GLY A 349 12.23 -0.06 -19.83
N VAL A 350 10.90 -0.14 -19.74
CA VAL A 350 10.20 -0.83 -18.63
C VAL A 350 10.50 -2.33 -18.67
N HIS A 351 10.41 -2.96 -19.84
CA HIS A 351 10.73 -4.38 -20.03
C HIS A 351 12.15 -4.70 -19.55
N ASP A 352 13.14 -3.96 -20.02
CA ASP A 352 14.55 -4.17 -19.67
C ASP A 352 14.82 -3.93 -18.19
N GLY A 353 14.26 -2.85 -17.62
CA GLY A 353 14.35 -2.54 -16.19
C GLY A 353 13.74 -3.62 -15.29
N LEU A 354 12.69 -4.31 -15.72
CA LEU A 354 12.12 -5.44 -14.99
C LEU A 354 13.02 -6.69 -15.05
N ILE A 355 13.65 -6.95 -16.18
CA ILE A 355 14.63 -8.05 -16.33
C ILE A 355 15.89 -7.78 -15.48
N GLU A 356 16.42 -6.55 -15.51
CA GLU A 356 17.55 -6.14 -14.66
C GLU A 356 17.22 -6.28 -13.16
N ALA A 357 15.96 -6.04 -12.78
CA ALA A 357 15.48 -6.28 -11.42
C ALA A 357 15.31 -7.77 -11.07
N GLY A 358 15.66 -8.70 -11.98
CA GLY A 358 15.61 -10.14 -11.80
C GLY A 358 14.22 -10.75 -11.88
N LEU A 359 13.27 -10.08 -12.55
CA LEU A 359 11.95 -10.61 -12.84
C LEU A 359 11.92 -11.32 -14.19
N THR A 360 10.99 -12.25 -14.37
CA THR A 360 10.78 -12.98 -15.62
C THR A 360 9.54 -12.43 -16.31
N ILE A 361 9.70 -11.96 -17.55
CA ILE A 361 8.56 -11.46 -18.33
C ILE A 361 7.70 -12.62 -18.80
N GLY A 362 6.39 -12.52 -18.63
CA GLY A 362 5.45 -13.58 -19.04
C GLY A 362 4.05 -13.39 -18.43
N ASN A 363 3.27 -14.47 -18.42
CA ASN A 363 1.96 -14.46 -17.76
C ASN A 363 2.12 -14.74 -16.26
N PRO A 364 1.82 -13.80 -15.38
CA PRO A 364 1.97 -14.00 -13.94
C PRO A 364 0.89 -14.91 -13.37
N GLU A 365 1.25 -15.61 -12.31
CA GLU A 365 0.32 -16.40 -11.51
C GLU A 365 0.00 -15.69 -10.19
N PRO A 366 -1.18 -15.90 -9.62
CA PRO A 366 -1.55 -15.37 -8.30
C PRO A 366 -0.64 -15.93 -7.20
N ILE A 367 -0.53 -15.21 -6.12
CA ILE A 367 0.09 -15.75 -4.90
C ILE A 367 -0.83 -16.85 -4.35
N PRO A 368 -0.30 -18.06 -4.08
CA PRO A 368 -1.10 -19.15 -3.51
C PRO A 368 -1.81 -18.70 -2.22
N ASN A 369 -3.08 -19.12 -2.05
CA ASN A 369 -3.79 -18.84 -0.81
C ASN A 369 -3.12 -19.57 0.36
N TYR A 370 -2.57 -18.78 1.25
CA TYR A 370 -1.89 -19.29 2.41
C TYR A 370 -2.43 -18.60 3.67
N LYS A 371 -2.73 -19.40 4.67
CA LYS A 371 -3.22 -18.95 5.99
C LYS A 371 -2.29 -19.47 7.07
N ILE A 372 -1.88 -18.59 7.99
CA ILE A 372 -1.04 -18.99 9.13
C ILE A 372 -1.83 -19.98 10.01
N GLY A 373 -1.18 -21.05 10.43
CA GLY A 373 -1.77 -22.03 11.34
C GLY A 373 -2.16 -21.45 12.71
N LEU A 374 -3.06 -22.12 13.43
CA LEU A 374 -3.57 -21.65 14.73
C LEU A 374 -2.48 -21.55 15.80
N LEU A 375 -1.58 -22.53 15.88
CA LEU A 375 -0.51 -22.54 16.90
C LEU A 375 0.48 -21.38 16.71
N PRO A 376 1.05 -21.13 15.51
CA PRO A 376 1.84 -19.92 15.28
C PRO A 376 1.07 -18.62 15.61
N LYS A 377 -0.18 -18.49 15.20
CA LYS A 377 -1.01 -17.31 15.53
C LYS A 377 -1.14 -17.12 17.03
N PHE A 378 -1.41 -18.21 17.78
CA PHE A 378 -1.54 -18.15 19.24
C PHE A 378 -0.23 -17.70 19.89
N LEU A 379 0.91 -18.27 19.51
CA LEU A 379 2.22 -17.91 20.04
C LEU A 379 2.58 -16.46 19.76
N LEU A 380 2.36 -15.99 18.53
CA LEU A 380 2.62 -14.61 18.14
C LEU A 380 1.83 -13.61 18.99
N GLY A 381 0.54 -13.85 19.17
CA GLY A 381 -0.30 -12.99 19.99
C GLY A 381 0.05 -13.03 21.49
N THR A 382 0.36 -14.19 22.00
CA THR A 382 0.82 -14.36 23.41
C THR A 382 2.09 -13.55 23.67
N GLY A 383 3.03 -13.49 22.70
CA GLY A 383 4.23 -12.66 22.82
C GLY A 383 3.94 -11.16 22.88
N ILE A 384 2.97 -10.67 22.10
CA ILE A 384 2.55 -9.25 22.15
C ILE A 384 1.90 -8.93 23.50
N ILE A 385 1.03 -9.82 24.00
CA ILE A 385 0.35 -9.66 25.29
C ILE A 385 1.36 -9.67 26.44
N ALA A 386 2.35 -10.57 26.38
CA ALA A 386 3.42 -10.64 27.38
C ALA A 386 4.28 -9.37 27.38
N ALA A 387 4.63 -8.84 26.20
CA ALA A 387 5.35 -7.57 26.07
C ALA A 387 4.53 -6.39 26.60
N GLY A 388 3.22 -6.35 26.30
CA GLY A 388 2.29 -5.36 26.87
C GLY A 388 2.21 -5.43 28.38
N GLY A 389 2.15 -6.64 28.96
CA GLY A 389 2.20 -6.85 30.40
C GLY A 389 3.50 -6.34 31.04
N LEU A 390 4.66 -6.52 30.39
CA LEU A 390 5.92 -5.94 30.84
C LEU A 390 5.92 -4.41 30.78
N LEU A 391 5.37 -3.82 29.71
CA LEU A 391 5.26 -2.37 29.59
C LEU A 391 4.37 -1.77 30.69
N VAL A 392 3.21 -2.37 30.96
CA VAL A 392 2.31 -1.93 32.02
C VAL A 392 2.96 -2.09 33.39
N ALA A 393 3.64 -3.21 33.63
CA ALA A 393 4.37 -3.42 34.90
C ALA A 393 5.48 -2.38 35.09
N PHE A 394 6.17 -2.01 34.01
CA PHE A 394 7.18 -0.94 34.03
C PHE A 394 6.55 0.42 34.33
N ALA A 395 5.48 0.79 33.64
CA ALA A 395 4.80 2.08 33.82
C ALA A 395 4.21 2.24 35.22
N ALA A 396 3.73 1.14 35.83
CA ALA A 396 3.13 1.15 37.15
C ALA A 396 4.16 1.09 38.32
N GLU A 397 5.44 0.84 38.05
CA GLU A 397 6.47 0.67 39.09
C GLU A 397 6.51 1.82 40.11
N PRO A 398 6.40 3.12 39.76
CA PRO A 398 6.41 4.21 40.71
C PRO A 398 5.24 4.17 41.71
N PHE A 399 4.11 3.60 41.35
CA PHE A 399 2.85 3.65 42.11
C PHE A 399 2.53 2.40 42.87
N VAL A 400 3.24 1.29 42.64
CA VAL A 400 2.82 -0.04 43.08
C VAL A 400 3.84 -0.70 44.00
N LYS A 401 3.38 -1.16 45.21
CA LYS A 401 4.20 -1.93 46.15
C LYS A 401 4.46 -3.34 45.62
N LYS A 402 5.57 -3.95 46.00
CA LYS A 402 6.10 -5.28 45.58
C LYS A 402 5.06 -6.43 45.51
N LYS A 403 3.96 -6.33 46.25
CA LYS A 403 2.89 -7.38 46.30
C LYS A 403 2.00 -7.47 45.04
N TRP A 404 2.06 -6.53 44.12
CA TRP A 404 1.16 -6.42 42.97
C TRP A 404 1.60 -7.22 41.74
N TYR A 405 2.71 -7.93 41.76
CA TYR A 405 3.15 -8.78 40.66
C TYR A 405 2.20 -9.97 40.37
N MET A 406 1.42 -10.41 41.38
CA MET A 406 0.42 -11.48 41.20
C MET A 406 -0.76 -11.05 40.32
N PRO A 407 -1.36 -9.84 40.46
CA PRO A 407 -2.38 -9.34 39.57
C PRO A 407 -1.93 -9.27 38.09
N TYR A 408 -0.68 -8.86 37.82
CA TYR A 408 -0.20 -8.80 36.41
C TYR A 408 -0.15 -10.18 35.77
N ARG A 409 0.20 -11.23 36.46
CA ARG A 409 0.14 -12.61 35.94
C ARG A 409 -1.28 -12.96 35.53
N ILE A 410 -2.25 -12.65 36.38
CA ILE A 410 -3.67 -12.90 36.08
C ILE A 410 -4.12 -12.11 34.87
N VAL A 411 -3.76 -10.83 34.75
CA VAL A 411 -4.11 -9.99 33.64
C VAL A 411 -3.51 -10.52 32.32
N VAL A 412 -2.24 -10.94 32.32
CA VAL A 412 -1.60 -11.52 31.13
C VAL A 412 -2.24 -12.85 30.76
N MET A 413 -2.51 -13.72 31.74
CA MET A 413 -3.19 -15.00 31.50
C MET A 413 -4.60 -14.79 30.95
N ALA A 414 -5.37 -13.87 31.54
CA ALA A 414 -6.69 -13.49 31.05
C ALA A 414 -6.61 -12.92 29.62
N GLY A 415 -5.62 -12.07 29.34
CA GLY A 415 -5.35 -11.56 27.98
C GLY A 415 -5.08 -12.68 26.97
N CYS A 416 -4.31 -13.71 27.36
CA CYS A 416 -4.07 -14.86 26.47
C CYS A 416 -5.34 -15.70 26.24
N LEU A 417 -6.20 -15.83 27.22
CA LEU A 417 -7.49 -16.53 27.10
C LEU A 417 -8.44 -15.73 26.19
N VAL A 418 -8.52 -14.41 26.39
CA VAL A 418 -9.30 -13.50 25.51
C VAL A 418 -8.77 -13.58 24.10
N TRP A 419 -7.45 -13.60 23.90
CA TRP A 419 -6.84 -13.76 22.58
C TRP A 419 -7.22 -15.08 21.93
N ALA A 420 -7.15 -16.19 22.67
CA ALA A 420 -7.53 -17.51 22.17
C ALA A 420 -9.01 -17.53 21.70
N ALA A 421 -9.91 -16.93 22.50
CA ALA A 421 -11.32 -16.80 22.13
C ALA A 421 -11.52 -15.86 20.92
N ALA A 422 -10.86 -14.72 20.90
CA ALA A 422 -10.96 -13.72 19.84
C ALA A 422 -10.45 -14.24 18.48
N MET A 423 -9.43 -15.11 18.49
CA MET A 423 -8.96 -15.78 17.26
C MET A 423 -10.02 -16.66 16.60
N LEU A 424 -10.94 -17.21 17.39
CA LEU A 424 -12.01 -18.09 16.90
C LEU A 424 -13.26 -17.28 16.48
N ILE A 425 -13.59 -16.23 17.22
CA ILE A 425 -14.82 -15.44 17.02
C ILE A 425 -14.64 -14.37 15.92
N ALA A 426 -13.51 -13.65 15.93
CA ALA A 426 -13.24 -12.54 15.03
C ALA A 426 -11.75 -12.53 14.60
N PRO A 427 -11.32 -13.52 13.80
CA PRO A 427 -9.89 -13.78 13.53
C PRO A 427 -9.16 -12.59 12.89
N THR A 428 -9.77 -11.90 11.96
CA THR A 428 -9.13 -10.77 11.24
C THR A 428 -9.05 -9.54 12.13
N LEU A 429 -10.15 -9.16 12.79
CA LEU A 429 -10.20 -7.97 13.65
C LEU A 429 -9.27 -8.13 14.85
N SER A 430 -9.27 -9.29 15.48
CA SER A 430 -8.42 -9.56 16.66
C SER A 430 -6.92 -9.46 16.32
N ARG A 431 -6.50 -9.97 15.15
CA ARG A 431 -5.11 -9.84 14.66
C ARG A 431 -4.74 -8.39 14.39
N LYS A 432 -5.62 -7.61 13.76
CA LYS A 432 -5.40 -6.17 13.49
C LYS A 432 -5.23 -5.38 14.77
N LEU A 433 -6.12 -5.56 15.75
CA LEU A 433 -6.05 -4.89 17.05
C LEU A 433 -4.79 -5.26 17.83
N LEU A 434 -4.45 -6.55 17.84
CA LEU A 434 -3.26 -7.02 18.54
C LEU A 434 -1.98 -6.55 17.86
N SER A 435 -1.94 -6.50 16.53
CA SER A 435 -0.83 -5.93 15.78
C SER A 435 -0.64 -4.43 16.06
N LEU A 436 -1.74 -3.67 16.18
CA LEU A 436 -1.69 -2.27 16.59
C LEU A 436 -1.13 -2.12 18.01
N ALA A 437 -1.58 -2.97 18.97
CA ALA A 437 -1.02 -3.00 20.30
C ALA A 437 0.49 -3.31 20.28
N GLY A 438 0.92 -4.31 19.53
CA GLY A 438 2.33 -4.65 19.33
C GLY A 438 3.14 -3.48 18.74
N ALA A 439 2.58 -2.79 17.76
CA ALA A 439 3.23 -1.65 17.11
C ALA A 439 3.49 -0.47 18.06
N ILE A 440 2.70 -0.36 19.12
CA ILE A 440 2.89 0.62 20.20
C ILE A 440 3.84 0.06 21.29
N VAL A 441 3.61 -1.18 21.70
CA VAL A 441 4.29 -1.78 22.86
C VAL A 441 5.79 -1.99 22.61
N PHE A 442 6.18 -2.56 21.46
CA PHE A 442 7.59 -2.91 21.23
C PHE A 442 8.54 -1.72 21.18
N PRO A 443 8.28 -0.60 20.45
CA PRO A 443 9.16 0.56 20.47
C PRO A 443 9.16 1.23 21.85
N CYS A 444 8.04 1.23 22.58
CA CYS A 444 7.99 1.74 23.94
C CYS A 444 8.86 0.91 24.90
N LEU A 445 8.65 -0.39 24.92
CA LEU A 445 9.35 -1.30 25.83
C LEU A 445 10.86 -1.31 25.55
N SER A 446 11.27 -1.37 24.27
CA SER A 446 12.69 -1.36 23.88
C SER A 446 13.41 -0.08 24.33
N ALA A 447 12.80 1.08 24.06
CA ALA A 447 13.37 2.36 24.46
C ALA A 447 13.44 2.51 25.97
N LEU A 448 12.37 2.20 26.70
CA LEU A 448 12.33 2.29 28.16
C LEU A 448 13.35 1.38 28.83
N LEU A 449 13.47 0.13 28.40
CA LEU A 449 14.43 -0.82 28.96
C LEU A 449 15.87 -0.35 28.79
N VAL A 450 16.23 0.19 27.63
CA VAL A 450 17.59 0.65 27.38
C VAL A 450 17.89 2.00 28.04
N LEU A 451 16.94 2.94 28.02
CA LEU A 451 17.10 4.27 28.63
C LEU A 451 17.23 4.19 30.17
N THR A 452 16.58 3.24 30.81
CA THR A 452 16.66 3.06 32.26
C THR A 452 17.89 2.27 32.70
N TYR A 453 18.50 1.49 31.81
CA TYR A 453 19.73 0.74 32.06
C TYR A 453 20.98 1.61 31.80
N ARG A 454 21.16 2.72 32.53
CA ARG A 454 22.29 3.64 32.32
C ARG A 454 23.54 3.20 33.06
N PRO A 455 24.73 3.28 32.43
CA PRO A 455 25.97 3.39 33.17
C PRO A 455 26.03 4.77 33.83
N LYS A 456 26.46 4.77 35.08
CA LYS A 456 26.62 5.96 35.94
C LYS A 456 27.62 6.91 35.31
N THR A 457 27.20 8.16 35.03
CA THR A 457 27.98 9.34 34.72
C THR A 457 29.15 9.17 33.73
N ARG A 458 29.18 10.10 32.78
CA ARG A 458 30.33 10.31 31.86
C ARG A 458 31.61 10.46 32.69
N THR A 459 32.31 9.36 32.92
CA THR A 459 33.66 9.37 33.44
C THR A 459 34.59 9.96 32.38
N THR A 460 35.78 10.38 32.74
CA THR A 460 36.82 10.97 31.89
C THR A 460 37.32 10.11 30.73
N GLU A 461 36.53 9.11 30.30
CA GLU A 461 36.83 8.18 29.21
C GLU A 461 36.75 8.89 27.85
N SER A 462 37.47 8.36 26.86
CA SER A 462 37.57 8.91 25.49
C SER A 462 36.19 9.05 24.84
N GLY A 463 35.96 10.12 24.07
CA GLY A 463 34.74 10.34 23.30
C GLY A 463 34.36 9.19 22.39
N VAL A 464 35.36 8.44 21.91
CA VAL A 464 35.19 7.23 21.06
C VAL A 464 34.45 6.12 21.82
N LYS A 465 34.82 5.80 23.06
CA LYS A 465 34.14 4.76 23.87
C LYS A 465 32.68 5.11 24.12
N TRP A 466 32.38 6.38 24.39
CA TRP A 466 31.00 6.84 24.56
C TRP A 466 30.19 6.79 23.27
N THR A 467 30.79 7.10 22.10
CA THR A 467 30.16 6.95 20.80
C THR A 467 29.84 5.49 20.52
N LEU A 468 30.78 4.57 20.73
CA LEU A 468 30.54 3.13 20.57
C LEU A 468 29.44 2.63 21.51
N HIS A 469 29.41 3.12 22.76
CA HIS A 469 28.34 2.78 23.70
C HIS A 469 26.96 3.29 23.22
N ALA A 470 26.88 4.53 22.71
CA ALA A 470 25.66 5.08 22.17
C ALA A 470 25.17 4.29 20.94
N ILE A 471 26.09 3.87 20.05
CA ILE A 471 25.78 2.97 18.92
C ILE A 471 25.23 1.64 19.42
N GLY A 472 25.91 1.02 20.40
CA GLY A 472 25.46 -0.26 20.99
C GLY A 472 24.07 -0.17 21.62
N GLN A 473 23.74 0.95 22.27
CA GLN A 473 22.38 1.19 22.80
C GLN A 473 21.35 1.35 21.69
N LEU A 474 21.64 2.10 20.63
CA LEU A 474 20.75 2.19 19.47
C LEU A 474 20.53 0.82 18.85
N LEU A 475 21.58 0.04 18.61
CA LEU A 475 21.47 -1.31 18.04
C LEU A 475 20.61 -2.23 18.91
N LEU A 476 20.74 -2.15 20.25
CA LEU A 476 19.93 -2.95 21.17
C LEU A 476 18.44 -2.55 21.12
N ILE A 477 18.14 -1.24 21.15
CA ILE A 477 16.75 -0.76 21.01
C ILE A 477 16.18 -1.23 19.66
N SER A 478 16.93 -1.06 18.59
CA SER A 478 16.48 -1.41 17.23
C SER A 478 16.32 -2.92 17.06
N ALA A 479 17.18 -3.74 17.64
CA ALA A 479 17.03 -5.20 17.61
C ALA A 479 15.76 -5.67 18.35
N MET A 480 15.43 -5.08 19.49
CA MET A 480 14.19 -5.38 20.20
C MET A 480 12.96 -4.90 19.46
N THR A 481 13.01 -3.71 18.88
CA THR A 481 11.93 -3.18 18.01
C THR A 481 11.75 -4.03 16.76
N PHE A 482 12.84 -4.45 16.13
CA PHE A 482 12.85 -5.35 15.00
C PHE A 482 12.20 -6.71 15.32
N ALA A 483 12.53 -7.29 16.48
CA ALA A 483 11.86 -8.52 16.92
C ALA A 483 10.34 -8.36 17.04
N GLY A 484 9.88 -7.23 17.58
CA GLY A 484 8.46 -6.85 17.57
C GLY A 484 7.88 -6.69 16.17
N SER A 485 8.64 -6.06 15.26
CA SER A 485 8.24 -5.89 13.85
C SER A 485 8.06 -7.24 13.16
N MET A 486 8.95 -8.20 13.41
CA MET A 486 8.83 -9.56 12.88
C MET A 486 7.57 -10.27 13.38
N ILE A 487 7.23 -10.10 14.67
CA ILE A 487 6.01 -10.69 15.25
C ILE A 487 4.76 -10.06 14.61
N ILE A 488 4.73 -8.74 14.41
CA ILE A 488 3.62 -8.02 13.78
C ILE A 488 3.47 -8.44 12.31
N SER A 489 4.58 -8.50 11.58
CA SER A 489 4.59 -8.96 10.20
C SER A 489 4.05 -10.39 10.09
N ALA A 490 4.51 -11.28 10.97
CA ALA A 490 4.12 -12.69 10.94
C ALA A 490 2.63 -12.90 11.27
N ILE A 491 2.07 -12.20 12.25
CA ILE A 491 0.66 -12.39 12.65
C ILE A 491 -0.32 -11.93 11.56
N LEU A 492 0.12 -11.03 10.68
CA LEU A 492 -0.66 -10.51 9.54
C LEU A 492 -0.28 -11.13 8.19
N ALA A 493 0.63 -12.10 8.13
CA ALA A 493 1.21 -12.60 6.89
C ALA A 493 0.29 -13.57 6.12
N ASP A 494 -1.02 -13.41 6.12
CA ASP A 494 -1.94 -14.14 5.22
C ASP A 494 -2.01 -13.48 3.84
N THR A 495 -2.41 -14.23 2.80
CA THR A 495 -2.48 -13.77 1.41
C THR A 495 -3.29 -12.47 1.24
N ALA A 496 -4.41 -12.31 1.96
CA ALA A 496 -5.21 -11.08 1.93
C ALA A 496 -4.41 -9.81 2.25
N PHE A 497 -3.51 -9.87 3.24
CA PHE A 497 -2.64 -8.75 3.59
C PHE A 497 -1.47 -8.58 2.63
N MET A 498 -0.90 -9.69 2.12
CA MET A 498 0.19 -9.65 1.15
C MET A 498 -0.27 -9.04 -0.17
N GLN A 499 -1.51 -9.29 -0.57
CA GLN A 499 -2.13 -8.71 -1.76
C GLN A 499 -2.77 -7.33 -1.52
N LYS A 500 -2.68 -6.80 -0.30
CA LYS A 500 -3.25 -5.49 0.08
C LYS A 500 -4.79 -5.40 -0.05
N LEU A 501 -5.49 -6.52 -0.11
CA LEU A 501 -6.95 -6.58 0.01
C LEU A 501 -7.40 -6.29 1.44
N ASP A 502 -6.52 -6.60 2.39
CA ASP A 502 -6.61 -6.17 3.77
C ASP A 502 -5.33 -5.45 4.18
N SER A 503 -5.38 -4.61 5.20
CA SER A 503 -4.24 -3.78 5.58
C SER A 503 -4.11 -3.61 7.10
N PHE A 504 -2.89 -3.29 7.54
CA PHE A 504 -2.62 -2.90 8.91
C PHE A 504 -3.45 -1.69 9.29
N PHE A 505 -4.14 -1.81 10.42
CA PHE A 505 -5.05 -0.78 10.94
C PHE A 505 -4.33 0.15 11.93
N GLY A 506 -4.69 1.44 11.90
CA GLY A 506 -4.25 2.40 12.91
C GLY A 506 -2.81 2.90 12.75
N VAL A 507 -2.30 3.02 11.53
CA VAL A 507 -0.94 3.53 11.23
C VAL A 507 -0.64 4.85 11.94
N LYS A 508 -1.55 5.84 11.90
CA LYS A 508 -1.36 7.14 12.56
C LYS A 508 -1.25 6.99 14.09
N ILE A 509 -2.07 6.12 14.69
CA ILE A 509 -2.05 5.84 16.14
C ILE A 509 -0.72 5.18 16.54
N SER A 510 -0.27 4.17 15.79
CA SER A 510 1.01 3.48 16.05
C SER A 510 2.22 4.41 15.95
N HIS A 511 2.14 5.47 15.13
CA HIS A 511 3.19 6.48 15.01
C HIS A 511 3.18 7.50 16.14
N MET A 512 2.02 7.87 16.64
CA MET A 512 1.85 8.90 17.66
C MET A 512 2.08 8.37 19.08
N MET A 513 1.48 7.20 19.39
CA MET A 513 1.43 6.71 20.77
C MET A 513 2.80 6.47 21.41
N PRO A 514 3.81 5.87 20.75
CA PRO A 514 5.13 5.71 21.36
C PRO A 514 5.81 7.05 21.71
N LEU A 515 5.59 8.09 20.87
CA LEU A 515 6.18 9.44 21.10
C LEU A 515 5.60 10.11 22.34
N ILE A 516 4.41 9.72 22.78
CA ILE A 516 3.74 10.23 23.99
C ILE A 516 4.02 9.31 25.18
N ILE A 517 3.89 8.00 25.01
CA ILE A 517 3.97 7.03 26.10
C ILE A 517 5.38 6.99 26.70
N VAL A 518 6.43 6.95 25.89
CA VAL A 518 7.79 6.81 26.39
C VAL A 518 8.22 8.04 27.22
N PRO A 519 8.10 9.29 26.73
CA PRO A 519 8.39 10.46 27.56
C PRO A 519 7.48 10.56 28.78
N GLY A 520 6.21 10.23 28.65
CA GLY A 520 5.25 10.24 29.75
C GLY A 520 5.63 9.27 30.86
N ILE A 521 5.99 8.03 30.52
CA ILE A 521 6.48 7.06 31.52
C ILE A 521 7.80 7.51 32.13
N MET A 522 8.74 8.01 31.33
CA MET A 522 10.03 8.53 31.84
C MET A 522 9.83 9.71 32.79
N TRP A 523 8.84 10.56 32.52
CA TRP A 523 8.47 11.64 33.42
C TRP A 523 7.88 11.14 34.74
N LEU A 524 6.96 10.18 34.69
CA LEU A 524 6.37 9.57 35.91
C LEU A 524 7.41 8.84 36.80
N HIS A 525 8.55 8.45 36.24
CA HIS A 525 9.67 7.84 36.98
C HIS A 525 10.63 8.87 37.59
N ASP A 526 10.45 10.16 37.32
CA ASP A 526 11.20 11.22 38.01
C ASP A 526 10.70 11.36 39.45
N GLU A 527 11.62 11.53 40.40
CA GLU A 527 11.28 11.60 41.83
C GLU A 527 10.41 12.82 42.16
N ASP A 528 10.59 13.91 41.42
CA ASP A 528 9.83 15.16 41.59
C ASP A 528 8.81 15.40 40.46
N TRP A 529 8.27 14.34 39.86
CA TRP A 529 7.31 14.47 38.74
C TRP A 529 6.12 15.39 39.08
N TYR A 530 5.63 15.34 40.33
CA TYR A 530 4.53 16.18 40.79
C TYR A 530 4.96 17.64 40.99
N GLY A 531 6.14 17.88 41.57
CA GLY A 531 6.70 19.21 41.71
C GLY A 531 6.96 19.89 40.36
N ILE A 532 7.51 19.12 39.41
CA ILE A 532 7.72 19.60 38.03
C ILE A 532 6.37 19.94 37.36
N ALA A 533 5.34 19.07 37.50
CA ALA A 533 4.01 19.32 36.94
C ALA A 533 3.36 20.57 37.55
N SER A 534 3.34 20.65 38.90
CA SER A 534 2.72 21.77 39.60
C SER A 534 3.46 23.09 39.36
N GLY A 535 4.78 23.04 39.30
CA GLY A 535 5.64 24.21 38.98
C GLY A 535 5.38 24.69 37.54
N THR A 536 5.32 23.78 36.58
CA THR A 536 5.00 24.11 35.18
C THR A 536 3.57 24.68 35.04
N ALA A 537 2.59 24.06 35.72
CA ALA A 537 1.20 24.55 35.69
C ALA A 537 1.01 25.93 36.33
N LYS A 538 1.83 26.28 37.31
CA LYS A 538 1.84 27.60 37.97
C LYS A 538 2.71 28.64 37.29
N SER A 539 3.58 28.22 36.35
CA SER A 539 4.46 29.16 35.65
C SER A 539 3.71 29.96 34.59
N SER A 540 4.06 31.24 34.41
CA SER A 540 3.54 32.05 33.33
C SER A 540 4.04 31.52 31.97
N VAL A 541 3.14 31.36 31.00
CA VAL A 541 3.51 30.98 29.65
C VAL A 541 4.17 32.15 28.94
N LYS A 542 5.38 31.95 28.45
CA LYS A 542 6.11 32.98 27.68
C LYS A 542 5.69 32.91 26.19
N TYR A 543 5.59 34.06 25.52
CA TYR A 543 5.20 34.15 24.11
C TYR A 543 6.01 33.20 23.18
N TRP A 544 7.33 33.12 23.40
CA TRP A 544 8.18 32.24 22.61
C TRP A 544 7.82 30.76 22.76
N GLN A 545 7.32 30.33 23.94
CA GLN A 545 6.86 28.93 24.17
C GLN A 545 5.62 28.62 23.34
N VAL A 546 4.71 29.62 23.21
CA VAL A 546 3.52 29.47 22.35
C VAL A 546 3.93 29.37 20.89
N ILE A 547 4.85 30.20 20.43
CA ILE A 547 5.37 30.19 19.05
C ILE A 547 6.04 28.84 18.75
N VAL A 548 6.96 28.39 19.62
CA VAL A 548 7.63 27.09 19.47
C VAL A 548 6.63 25.94 19.50
N GLY A 549 5.65 25.99 20.42
CA GLY A 549 4.57 25.01 20.49
C GLY A 549 3.75 24.95 19.20
N ALA A 550 3.40 26.08 18.61
CA ALA A 550 2.67 26.17 17.35
C ALA A 550 3.49 25.60 16.18
N VAL A 551 4.80 25.94 16.11
CA VAL A 551 5.72 25.40 15.09
C VAL A 551 5.84 23.87 15.22
N LEU A 552 6.00 23.36 16.44
CA LEU A 552 6.08 21.92 16.71
C LEU A 552 4.77 21.19 16.34
N LEU A 553 3.61 21.78 16.67
CA LEU A 553 2.31 21.24 16.29
C LEU A 553 2.13 21.23 14.76
N TYR A 554 2.56 22.27 14.08
CA TYR A 554 2.53 22.34 12.62
C TYR A 554 3.46 21.29 11.99
N ALA A 555 4.69 21.18 12.47
CA ALA A 555 5.64 20.14 12.02
C ALA A 555 5.11 18.73 12.30
N PHE A 556 4.48 18.51 13.45
CA PHE A 556 3.84 17.24 13.81
C PHE A 556 2.63 16.93 12.90
N ASN A 557 1.83 17.93 12.53
CA ASN A 557 0.73 17.77 11.58
C ASN A 557 1.26 17.36 10.19
N ILE A 558 2.32 18.00 9.70
CA ILE A 558 2.98 17.61 8.45
C ILE A 558 3.50 16.17 8.56
N TYR A 559 4.14 15.81 9.69
CA TYR A 559 4.62 14.45 9.93
C TYR A 559 3.50 13.42 9.84
N LEU A 560 2.33 13.69 10.44
CA LEU A 560 1.17 12.80 10.39
C LEU A 560 0.54 12.72 9.00
N ARG A 561 0.44 13.84 8.28
CA ARG A 561 -0.07 13.87 6.89
C ARG A 561 0.84 13.10 5.93
N ARG A 562 2.15 13.20 6.11
CA ARG A 562 3.16 12.43 5.33
C ARG A 562 3.34 10.99 5.82
N THR A 563 2.55 10.54 6.78
CA THR A 563 2.55 9.17 7.30
C THR A 563 1.38 8.42 6.70
N GLY A 564 1.65 7.56 5.72
CA GLY A 564 0.67 6.88 4.88
C GLY A 564 0.98 7.15 3.39
N ASN A 565 0.38 6.38 2.50
CA ASN A 565 0.58 6.52 1.05
C ASN A 565 -0.39 7.55 0.41
N GLU A 566 -1.03 8.41 1.21
CA GLU A 566 -2.18 9.20 0.77
C GLU A 566 -1.83 10.51 0.04
N SER A 567 -0.55 10.90 -0.07
CA SER A 567 -0.22 12.22 -0.64
C SER A 567 1.08 12.19 -1.46
N PRO A 568 1.04 11.73 -2.74
CA PRO A 568 2.17 11.86 -3.66
C PRO A 568 2.52 13.33 -3.96
N GLU A 569 1.55 14.24 -3.82
CA GLU A 569 1.63 15.65 -4.20
C GLU A 569 2.59 16.51 -3.35
N LEU A 570 3.01 16.02 -2.19
CA LEU A 570 3.88 16.77 -1.27
C LEU A 570 5.38 16.49 -1.44
N VAL A 571 5.78 15.82 -2.51
CA VAL A 571 7.19 15.49 -2.78
C VAL A 571 7.81 16.59 -3.64
N THR A 572 8.89 17.21 -3.15
CA THR A 572 9.62 18.23 -3.91
C THR A 572 10.53 17.60 -4.96
N GLY A 573 10.87 18.32 -6.05
CA GLY A 573 11.79 17.85 -7.09
C GLY A 573 13.15 17.42 -6.51
N PHE A 574 13.72 18.22 -5.62
CA PHE A 574 14.97 17.88 -4.91
C PHE A 574 14.87 16.56 -4.12
N GLU A 575 13.73 16.33 -3.46
CA GLU A 575 13.50 15.06 -2.74
C GLU A 575 13.45 13.88 -3.73
N LEU A 576 12.90 14.06 -4.93
CA LEU A 576 12.87 13.04 -5.97
C LEU A 576 14.28 12.69 -6.45
N GLU A 577 15.13 13.68 -6.73
CA GLU A 577 16.53 13.46 -7.13
C GLU A 577 17.32 12.70 -6.07
N VAL A 578 17.24 13.13 -4.80
CA VAL A 578 17.89 12.42 -3.70
C VAL A 578 17.37 10.98 -3.58
N ARG A 579 16.08 10.76 -3.81
CA ARG A 579 15.48 9.42 -3.81
C ARG A 579 16.03 8.54 -4.93
N GLN A 580 16.20 9.08 -6.14
CA GLN A 580 16.77 8.36 -7.29
C GLN A 580 18.23 7.98 -7.02
N ILE A 581 19.05 8.92 -6.56
CA ILE A 581 20.45 8.68 -6.19
C ILE A 581 20.56 7.55 -5.14
N LEU A 582 19.73 7.61 -4.09
CA LEU A 582 19.74 6.58 -3.05
C LEU A 582 19.27 5.21 -3.58
N ASN A 583 18.29 5.17 -4.47
CA ASN A 583 17.86 3.92 -5.11
C ASN A 583 18.98 3.31 -5.95
N HIS A 584 19.65 4.12 -6.77
CA HIS A 584 20.73 3.67 -7.64
C HIS A 584 21.94 3.12 -6.84
N ILE A 585 22.33 3.79 -5.75
CA ILE A 585 23.49 3.39 -4.94
C ILE A 585 23.17 2.19 -4.04
N LEU A 586 21.97 2.14 -3.45
CA LEU A 586 21.63 1.19 -2.39
C LEU A 586 20.76 0.02 -2.87
N GLY A 587 20.26 0.07 -4.08
CA GLY A 587 19.26 -0.87 -4.61
C GLY A 587 17.90 -0.75 -3.90
N VAL A 588 17.90 -0.70 -2.57
CA VAL A 588 16.69 -0.50 -1.74
C VAL A 588 16.88 0.74 -0.87
N ARG A 589 16.07 1.77 -1.14
CA ARG A 589 16.14 3.03 -0.41
C ARG A 589 15.60 2.90 1.02
N PRO A 590 16.37 3.36 2.04
CA PRO A 590 15.86 3.47 3.41
C PRO A 590 14.83 4.60 3.55
N ARG A 591 14.05 4.56 4.62
CA ARG A 591 13.08 5.61 4.93
C ARG A 591 13.80 6.86 5.47
N THR A 592 13.58 8.02 4.84
CA THR A 592 14.22 9.30 5.20
C THR A 592 14.05 9.63 6.68
N LYS A 593 12.86 9.40 7.25
CA LYS A 593 12.56 9.63 8.68
C LYS A 593 13.45 8.79 9.62
N GLU A 594 13.89 7.64 9.16
CA GLU A 594 14.67 6.66 9.91
C GLU A 594 16.14 7.05 9.95
N PHE A 595 16.81 7.13 8.78
CA PHE A 595 18.24 7.33 8.70
C PHE A 595 18.68 8.79 8.86
N LEU A 596 17.86 9.76 8.45
CA LEU A 596 18.22 11.18 8.51
C LEU A 596 17.85 11.83 9.86
N ILE A 597 16.79 11.37 10.52
CA ILE A 597 16.22 12.00 11.70
C ILE A 597 16.29 11.09 12.92
N GLY A 598 15.59 9.95 12.89
CA GLY A 598 15.35 9.13 14.07
C GLY A 598 16.63 8.53 14.67
N HIS A 599 17.36 7.74 13.89
CA HIS A 599 18.59 7.10 14.36
C HIS A 599 19.69 8.07 14.75
N PRO A 600 20.01 9.14 13.95
CA PRO A 600 21.02 10.11 14.33
C PRO A 600 20.73 10.81 15.65
N LEU A 601 19.49 11.29 15.83
CA LEU A 601 19.11 12.00 17.06
C LEU A 601 19.03 11.05 18.27
N MET A 602 18.68 9.80 18.07
CA MET A 602 18.75 8.80 19.14
C MET A 602 20.19 8.55 19.58
N ILE A 603 21.17 8.45 18.65
CA ILE A 603 22.60 8.31 18.98
C ILE A 603 23.09 9.54 19.74
N VAL A 604 22.74 10.74 19.27
CA VAL A 604 23.09 12.00 19.97
C VAL A 604 22.51 11.99 21.39
N LEU A 605 21.23 11.59 21.55
CA LEU A 605 20.61 11.48 22.85
C LEU A 605 21.36 10.51 23.78
N MET A 606 21.71 9.33 23.25
CA MET A 606 22.46 8.32 24.03
C MET A 606 23.86 8.80 24.41
N PHE A 607 24.54 9.50 23.49
CA PHE A 607 25.87 10.08 23.73
C PHE A 607 25.88 11.14 24.85
N TYR A 608 24.93 12.09 24.80
CA TYR A 608 24.82 13.15 25.83
C TYR A 608 24.01 12.72 27.06
N GLY A 609 23.44 11.52 27.05
CA GLY A 609 22.58 10.98 28.09
C GLY A 609 21.22 11.71 28.16
N TYR A 610 20.18 10.96 28.53
CA TYR A 610 18.83 11.50 28.72
C TYR A 610 18.70 12.23 30.06
N ASN A 611 17.99 13.34 30.06
CA ASN A 611 17.37 13.95 31.21
C ASN A 611 16.00 14.52 30.79
N ILE A 612 15.19 14.96 31.75
CA ILE A 612 13.81 15.41 31.48
C ILE A 612 13.78 16.58 30.47
N ASN A 613 14.76 17.47 30.49
CA ASN A 613 14.84 18.62 29.57
C ASN A 613 15.13 18.21 28.13
N LYS A 614 15.54 16.96 27.88
CA LYS A 614 15.83 16.41 26.56
C LYS A 614 14.67 15.57 26.01
N PHE A 615 13.47 15.65 26.61
CA PHE A 615 12.32 14.90 26.13
C PHE A 615 11.97 15.17 24.64
N PRO A 616 12.14 16.40 24.09
CA PRO A 616 11.87 16.61 22.68
C PRO A 616 12.82 15.80 21.78
N LEU A 617 14.10 15.71 22.17
CA LEU A 617 15.10 14.92 21.46
C LEU A 617 14.76 13.42 21.50
N LEU A 618 14.24 12.94 22.64
CA LEU A 618 13.75 11.58 22.77
C LEU A 618 12.57 11.32 21.84
N MET A 619 11.58 12.22 21.81
CA MET A 619 10.41 12.08 20.91
C MET A 619 10.85 11.95 19.45
N VAL A 620 11.72 12.83 18.99
CA VAL A 620 12.19 12.81 17.60
C VAL A 620 13.07 11.58 17.33
N GLY A 621 13.92 11.18 18.27
CA GLY A 621 14.72 9.96 18.16
C GLY A 621 13.87 8.67 18.05
N LEU A 622 12.73 8.63 18.75
CA LEU A 622 11.79 7.49 18.68
C LEU A 622 11.14 7.32 17.30
N ILE A 623 11.10 8.38 16.46
CA ILE A 623 10.58 8.28 15.09
C ILE A 623 11.31 7.19 14.30
N GLY A 624 12.61 6.98 14.53
CA GLY A 624 13.36 5.89 13.90
C GLY A 624 12.81 4.51 14.26
N GLN A 625 12.51 4.28 15.54
CA GLN A 625 11.99 3.01 16.03
C GLN A 625 10.57 2.74 15.52
N VAL A 626 9.72 3.76 15.53
CA VAL A 626 8.37 3.68 14.96
C VAL A 626 8.43 3.43 13.46
N SER A 627 9.41 3.99 12.75
CA SER A 627 9.60 3.78 11.32
C SER A 627 9.99 2.33 10.99
N ILE A 628 10.80 1.67 11.83
CA ILE A 628 11.10 0.24 11.69
C ILE A 628 9.79 -0.56 11.75
N ILE A 629 8.95 -0.38 12.77
CA ILE A 629 7.65 -1.06 12.85
C ILE A 629 6.82 -0.85 11.57
N ASN A 630 6.73 0.40 11.11
CA ASN A 630 5.94 0.73 9.93
C ASN A 630 6.48 0.05 8.66
N THR A 631 7.77 -0.16 8.55
CA THR A 631 8.36 -0.88 7.41
C THR A 631 7.80 -2.29 7.29
N TYR A 632 7.64 -3.01 8.40
CA TYR A 632 7.12 -4.37 8.43
C TYR A 632 5.58 -4.46 8.53
N ALA A 633 4.90 -3.36 8.79
CA ALA A 633 3.44 -3.26 8.71
C ALA A 633 2.91 -3.18 7.26
N HIS A 634 3.78 -2.90 6.29
CA HIS A 634 3.46 -2.95 4.85
C HIS A 634 3.65 -4.38 4.31
N LEU A 635 2.65 -5.24 4.52
CA LEU A 635 2.72 -6.67 4.21
C LEU A 635 2.89 -6.98 2.72
N HIS A 636 2.47 -6.07 1.84
CA HIS A 636 2.62 -6.20 0.38
C HIS A 636 4.06 -5.96 -0.09
N THR A 637 4.94 -5.41 0.75
CA THR A 637 6.38 -5.31 0.45
C THR A 637 7.06 -6.63 0.78
N PRO A 638 7.85 -7.23 -0.11
CA PRO A 638 8.56 -8.46 0.17
C PRO A 638 9.43 -8.35 1.44
N ILE A 639 9.46 -9.43 2.23
CA ILE A 639 10.12 -9.41 3.55
C ILE A 639 11.62 -9.10 3.44
N LEU A 640 12.29 -9.60 2.40
CA LEU A 640 13.72 -9.35 2.16
C LEU A 640 13.98 -7.89 1.81
N ILE A 641 13.09 -7.25 1.04
CA ILE A 641 13.18 -5.82 0.73
C ILE A 641 13.02 -4.98 2.01
N SER A 642 12.08 -5.35 2.87
CA SER A 642 11.90 -4.70 4.18
C SER A 642 13.14 -4.84 5.07
N LEU A 643 13.79 -6.00 5.04
CA LEU A 643 15.03 -6.26 5.77
C LEU A 643 16.19 -5.39 5.27
N LEU A 644 16.42 -5.36 3.95
CA LEU A 644 17.44 -4.52 3.31
C LEU A 644 17.21 -3.03 3.58
N ARG A 645 15.95 -2.60 3.51
CA ARG A 645 15.56 -1.21 3.82
C ARG A 645 15.92 -0.82 5.24
N THR A 646 15.65 -1.69 6.22
CA THR A 646 15.98 -1.46 7.62
C THR A 646 17.50 -1.49 7.86
N ALA A 647 18.21 -2.42 7.22
CA ALA A 647 19.67 -2.49 7.31
C ALA A 647 20.33 -1.23 6.74
N ASN A 648 19.91 -0.78 5.54
CA ASN A 648 20.39 0.45 4.93
C ASN A 648 20.09 1.68 5.80
N GLY A 649 18.89 1.76 6.37
CA GLY A 649 18.50 2.83 7.30
C GLY A 649 19.36 2.88 8.56
N MET A 650 19.73 1.71 9.08
CA MET A 650 20.52 1.59 10.30
C MET A 650 21.95 2.08 10.11
N TRP A 651 22.70 1.52 9.13
CA TRP A 651 24.12 1.90 8.99
C TRP A 651 24.29 3.36 8.54
N ILE A 652 23.45 3.87 7.63
CA ILE A 652 23.47 5.28 7.22
C ILE A 652 23.14 6.18 8.40
N GLY A 653 22.09 5.82 9.17
CA GLY A 653 21.71 6.56 10.37
C GLY A 653 22.80 6.62 11.44
N ILE A 654 23.57 5.52 11.59
CA ILE A 654 24.74 5.50 12.47
C ILE A 654 25.82 6.47 11.97
N LEU A 655 26.15 6.46 10.68
CA LEU A 655 27.13 7.37 10.12
C LEU A 655 26.76 8.85 10.32
N ILE A 656 25.50 9.19 10.02
CA ILE A 656 24.99 10.55 10.20
C ILE A 656 24.99 10.94 11.69
N GLY A 657 24.61 10.02 12.58
CA GLY A 657 24.62 10.25 14.02
C GLY A 657 26.02 10.49 14.58
N VAL A 658 27.01 9.73 14.13
CA VAL A 658 28.42 9.95 14.50
C VAL A 658 28.92 11.30 13.99
N ALA A 659 28.63 11.65 12.73
CA ALA A 659 28.96 12.96 12.17
C ALA A 659 28.30 14.09 12.98
N ALA A 660 27.04 13.93 13.36
CA ALA A 660 26.34 14.90 14.19
C ALA A 660 27.01 15.08 15.57
N ILE A 661 27.46 13.99 16.21
CA ILE A 661 28.23 14.09 17.48
C ILE A 661 29.50 14.89 17.28
N ILE A 662 30.28 14.63 16.24
CA ILE A 662 31.52 15.35 15.94
C ILE A 662 31.24 16.84 15.74
N VAL A 663 30.26 17.19 14.94
CA VAL A 663 29.85 18.58 14.69
C VAL A 663 29.39 19.26 15.97
N LEU A 664 28.58 18.60 16.78
CA LEU A 664 28.11 19.19 18.06
C LEU A 664 29.25 19.34 19.08
N GLN A 665 30.19 18.42 19.14
CA GLN A 665 31.39 18.58 20.00
C GLN A 665 32.26 19.76 19.57
N TRP A 666 32.27 20.11 18.29
CA TRP A 666 32.99 21.26 17.77
C TRP A 666 32.24 22.59 17.97
N ILE A 667 30.91 22.61 17.80
CA ILE A 667 30.07 23.81 17.88
C ILE A 667 29.77 24.22 19.32
N ILE A 668 29.37 23.28 20.19
CA ILE A 668 28.87 23.58 21.55
C ILE A 668 29.90 24.38 22.39
N PRO A 669 31.20 24.01 22.42
CA PRO A 669 32.19 24.80 23.15
C PRO A 669 32.33 26.25 22.63
N ARG A 670 32.22 26.46 21.31
CA ARG A 670 32.32 27.77 20.68
C ARG A 670 31.13 28.66 21.02
N ILE A 671 29.93 28.11 20.98
CA ILE A 671 28.72 28.83 21.40
C ILE A 671 28.81 29.21 22.87
N ARG A 672 29.24 28.29 23.75
CA ARG A 672 29.42 28.59 25.17
C ARG A 672 30.45 29.70 25.40
N ALA A 673 31.60 29.66 24.72
CA ALA A 673 32.62 30.70 24.80
C ALA A 673 32.07 32.04 24.31
N PHE A 674 31.29 32.07 23.25
CA PHE A 674 30.65 33.29 22.73
C PHE A 674 29.68 33.90 23.76
N ILE A 675 28.80 33.07 24.36
CA ILE A 675 27.82 33.52 25.36
C ILE A 675 28.55 34.10 26.60
N VAL A 676 29.54 33.38 27.14
CA VAL A 676 30.29 33.80 28.31
C VAL A 676 31.05 35.12 28.04
N ASN A 677 31.63 35.27 26.85
CA ASN A 677 32.30 36.50 26.47
C ASN A 677 31.32 37.68 26.33
N HIS A 678 30.10 37.43 25.89
CA HIS A 678 29.06 38.47 25.77
C HIS A 678 28.55 38.91 27.16
N GLU A 679 28.25 37.95 28.05
CA GLU A 679 27.85 38.24 29.44
C GLU A 679 28.94 39.00 30.19
N ASN A 680 30.21 38.64 30.01
CA ASN A 680 31.34 39.37 30.61
C ASN A 680 31.56 40.76 29.99
N ALA A 681 31.15 41.02 28.77
CA ALA A 681 31.18 42.34 28.14
C ALA A 681 30.05 43.25 28.67
N GLU A 682 28.84 42.70 28.85
CA GLU A 682 27.71 43.43 29.44
C GLU A 682 27.91 43.77 30.91
N LEU A 683 28.62 42.93 31.67
CA LEU A 683 28.99 43.25 33.08
C LEU A 683 30.09 44.31 33.24
N LYS A 684 30.78 44.67 32.13
CA LYS A 684 31.83 45.70 32.12
C LYS A 684 31.36 47.06 31.58
N THR A 685 30.16 47.12 31.01
CA THR A 685 29.45 48.35 30.63
C THR A 685 28.41 48.71 31.68
#